data_31d59d33591433c5422cdf9bf23f081f
#
_entry.id   31d59d33591433c5422cdf9bf23f081f
#
_cell.length_a   1.000
_cell.length_b   1.000
_cell.length_c   1.000
_cell.angle_alpha   90.00
_cell.angle_beta   90.00
_cell.angle_gamma   90.00
#
_symmetry.space_group_name_H-M   'P 1'
#
loop_
_entity.id
_entity.type
_entity.pdbx_description
1 polymer ?
#
loop_
_entity_poly.entity_id
_entity_poly.type
_entity_poly.pdbx_seq_one_letter_code
_entity_poly.pdbx_strand_id
1 'polypeptide(L)'
;EFVNRQMGITPDDSSLTKNGSRTTALLSDPSGSKTTGKSTGKSTDKSTCRSVGKLTDKSMNESTSGLCSDTHKKTDSPRIRISRYAPPTEIRPFTMEEVGNLRNTYVERTDILEILDQIFWGDSQDEKRYVFLSGMGGDGKSELARAYAYHHQMDYDDIFWLTCQDGKTPELDQLLKDNSYTINPSDRKILNSHTLLIVDNFNVTASQDQFLDVMLKYRCRILFTTRSRYENHISLEVGELNPDTLLELVGKFFPEAERKQDEIKEIIALLHGHTFAVELAARLLANGLLKPKALLTKLQKEKAALDADDKIGTTKDGRNRKATYYEHIHSLFSLYKLSGTEQEIMRCMTLIPANGISSRRFAAWMDQQNMNTINDLMEMGFIHPKNNREILLHPMIREVAVEELKPSVRSCSVLLDSLQEISLMHGLDFMNNKQVFHTVESIITTIRKDDTAKYLLFLENVFQYMDKYRYEAGMQAIIEEMTAILADDSVGTSADRACLLDARAVLEKNTKKQIELIEEAIRVLGNVHPGNAHLAANLHANLGALYHKAGRMDLAKLYMEQGVQLLEEYNLTGYHDSVTQICNYAALITDLGEPQRAYSALLKLARTVKELNSDQCLDFGLIQQVMGSVCVVRGDAAQAQLHHQRAMAIFEVVFEDEPMLLEEKRKEIGQAALVSRQKNQKLLV
;
A
#
# COMPACT_ATOMS: atom_id res chain seq x y z
N GLU A 1 -20.07 -1.43 -19.79
CA GLU A 1 -18.62 -1.68 -20.08
C GLU A 1 -17.82 -1.90 -18.81
N PHE A 2 -17.95 -1.03 -17.81
CA PHE A 2 -17.23 -1.15 -16.53
C PHE A 2 -17.46 -2.51 -15.86
N VAL A 3 -18.73 -2.92 -15.70
CA VAL A 3 -19.08 -4.21 -15.09
C VAL A 3 -18.69 -5.39 -15.98
N ASN A 4 -18.88 -5.29 -17.29
CA ASN A 4 -18.49 -6.35 -18.23
C ASN A 4 -16.96 -6.49 -18.34
N ARG A 5 -16.20 -5.38 -18.24
CA ARG A 5 -14.73 -5.41 -18.16
C ARG A 5 -14.24 -6.04 -16.86
N GLN A 6 -14.90 -5.76 -15.73
CA GLN A 6 -14.58 -6.39 -14.46
C GLN A 6 -14.77 -7.92 -14.46
N MET A 7 -15.75 -8.40 -15.24
CA MET A 7 -16.06 -9.83 -15.34
C MET A 7 -15.36 -10.53 -16.51
N GLY A 8 -14.52 -9.83 -17.29
CA GLY A 8 -13.86 -10.39 -18.48
C GLY A 8 -14.83 -10.78 -19.59
N ILE A 9 -16.06 -10.24 -19.58
CA ILE A 9 -17.10 -10.56 -20.58
C ILE A 9 -16.97 -9.56 -21.73
N THR A 10 -16.58 -10.06 -22.92
CA THR A 10 -16.65 -9.26 -24.16
C THR A 10 -18.07 -9.25 -24.72
N PRO A 11 -18.46 -8.22 -25.52
CA PRO A 11 -19.83 -8.06 -26.02
C PRO A 11 -20.41 -9.27 -26.80
N ASP A 12 -19.55 -10.19 -27.24
CA ASP A 12 -19.97 -11.37 -28.02
C ASP A 12 -20.19 -12.65 -27.20
N ASP A 13 -19.90 -12.64 -25.89
CA ASP A 13 -19.99 -13.82 -25.02
C ASP A 13 -21.31 -13.91 -24.26
N SER A 14 -22.45 -13.84 -24.96
CA SER A 14 -23.79 -14.07 -24.39
C SER A 14 -24.04 -15.54 -23.96
N SER A 15 -23.06 -16.43 -24.11
CA SER A 15 -23.16 -17.86 -23.76
C SER A 15 -22.52 -18.27 -22.42
N LEU A 16 -21.87 -17.34 -21.69
CA LEU A 16 -21.06 -17.65 -20.49
C LEU A 16 -21.71 -17.28 -19.15
N THR A 17 -23.00 -16.97 -19.11
CA THR A 17 -23.72 -16.65 -17.88
C THR A 17 -24.04 -17.86 -16.98
N LYS A 18 -23.39 -19.00 -17.17
CA LYS A 18 -23.60 -20.21 -16.34
C LYS A 18 -22.40 -20.66 -15.48
N ASN A 19 -21.28 -19.93 -15.47
CA ASN A 19 -20.09 -20.35 -14.71
C ASN A 19 -19.59 -19.30 -13.69
N GLY A 20 -20.49 -18.56 -13.07
CA GLY A 20 -20.20 -17.64 -11.97
C GLY A 20 -20.27 -18.30 -10.59
N SER A 21 -19.67 -19.49 -10.41
CA SER A 21 -19.57 -20.12 -9.09
C SER A 21 -18.30 -20.93 -8.97
N ARG A 22 -17.20 -20.25 -8.82
CA ARG A 22 -15.91 -20.89 -8.46
C ARG A 22 -15.11 -20.08 -7.43
N THR A 23 -15.77 -19.64 -6.38
CA THR A 23 -15.05 -19.14 -5.18
C THR A 23 -15.90 -19.34 -3.92
N THR A 24 -16.39 -20.53 -3.70
CA THR A 24 -16.81 -20.97 -2.35
C THR A 24 -17.04 -22.48 -2.41
N ALA A 25 -15.97 -23.26 -2.33
CA ALA A 25 -16.07 -24.69 -2.03
C ALA A 25 -14.79 -25.19 -1.37
N LEU A 26 -14.61 -24.80 -0.14
CA LEU A 26 -13.85 -25.58 0.83
C LEU A 26 -14.75 -25.66 2.05
N LEU A 27 -15.50 -26.73 2.12
CA LEU A 27 -16.03 -27.46 3.28
C LEU A 27 -17.32 -28.14 2.90
N SER A 28 -17.21 -29.41 2.63
CA SER A 28 -18.04 -30.52 3.13
C SER A 28 -18.08 -31.67 2.14
N ASP A 29 -17.40 -32.73 2.54
CA ASP A 29 -17.79 -34.08 2.19
C ASP A 29 -19.15 -34.41 2.84
N PRO A 30 -19.97 -35.30 2.28
CA PRO A 30 -19.81 -36.70 2.64
C PRO A 30 -20.28 -37.74 1.61
N SER A 31 -19.86 -39.00 1.88
CA SER A 31 -20.42 -40.32 1.47
C SER A 31 -19.99 -40.82 0.09
N GLY A 32 -19.45 -41.92 -0.04
CA GLY A 32 -19.42 -43.18 0.64
C GLY A 32 -19.21 -44.29 -0.38
N SER A 33 -18.24 -45.16 -0.19
CA SER A 33 -18.43 -46.63 -0.38
C SER A 33 -17.11 -47.38 -0.21
N LYS A 34 -17.12 -48.22 0.80
CA LYS A 34 -16.54 -49.55 1.01
C LYS A 34 -15.51 -50.08 0.01
N THR A 35 -14.31 -50.45 0.54
CA THR A 35 -13.91 -51.90 0.67
C THR A 35 -12.63 -52.05 1.51
N THR A 36 -12.79 -52.82 2.57
CA THR A 36 -11.96 -53.89 3.20
C THR A 36 -10.43 -53.89 3.09
N GLY A 37 -9.79 -54.00 4.28
CA GLY A 37 -8.43 -54.52 4.41
C GLY A 37 -7.87 -54.32 5.83
N LYS A 38 -7.92 -55.39 6.65
CA LYS A 38 -7.39 -55.59 8.01
C LYS A 38 -5.87 -55.29 8.13
N SER A 39 -5.37 -54.73 9.23
CA SER A 39 -4.90 -55.48 10.42
C SER A 39 -4.07 -54.59 11.37
N THR A 40 -4.45 -54.65 12.63
CA THR A 40 -3.72 -54.95 13.89
C THR A 40 -2.59 -54.08 14.40
N GLY A 41 -2.74 -53.64 15.64
CA GLY A 41 -1.71 -53.45 16.65
C GLY A 41 -1.89 -52.20 17.52
N LYS A 42 -2.63 -52.23 18.59
CA LYS A 42 -2.32 -52.18 20.05
C LYS A 42 -1.02 -51.37 20.37
N SER A 43 -0.97 -50.43 21.31
CA SER A 43 -1.46 -50.37 22.70
C SER A 43 -1.18 -48.96 23.29
N THR A 44 -2.08 -48.43 24.11
CA THR A 44 -1.95 -48.10 25.55
C THR A 44 -0.78 -47.18 25.93
N ASP A 45 -0.93 -46.10 26.72
CA ASP A 45 -1.59 -45.85 28.00
C ASP A 45 -1.60 -44.30 28.27
N LYS A 46 -2.64 -43.77 28.74
CA LYS A 46 -3.03 -43.25 30.07
C LYS A 46 -1.94 -42.53 30.90
N SER A 47 -2.21 -41.31 31.31
CA SER A 47 -2.57 -40.89 32.69
C SER A 47 -2.58 -39.37 32.84
N THR A 48 -3.71 -38.80 33.18
CA THR A 48 -4.19 -38.33 34.49
C THR A 48 -3.37 -37.21 35.14
N CYS A 49 -3.96 -36.05 35.22
CA CYS A 49 -4.76 -35.46 36.32
C CYS A 49 -4.03 -34.62 37.38
N ARG A 50 -4.73 -33.58 37.73
CA ARG A 50 -4.83 -32.85 39.02
C ARG A 50 -3.97 -31.59 39.13
N SER A 51 -4.56 -30.46 39.27
CA SER A 51 -5.57 -29.82 40.14
C SER A 51 -4.97 -28.99 41.29
N VAL A 52 -5.54 -27.79 41.44
CA VAL A 52 -5.91 -27.08 42.72
C VAL A 52 -4.84 -26.19 43.37
N GLY A 53 -5.27 -24.95 43.63
CA GLY A 53 -4.71 -24.09 44.67
C GLY A 53 -5.24 -22.64 44.61
N LYS A 54 -6.41 -22.42 45.19
CA LYS A 54 -6.92 -21.14 45.70
C LYS A 54 -6.13 -20.64 46.89
N LEU A 55 -6.14 -19.32 47.12
CA LEU A 55 -6.33 -18.60 48.43
C LEU A 55 -6.09 -17.10 48.14
N THR A 56 -7.09 -16.19 48.18
CA THR A 56 -7.59 -15.42 49.33
C THR A 56 -6.51 -14.67 50.12
N ASP A 57 -6.57 -13.47 50.49
CA ASP A 57 -7.59 -12.53 50.92
C ASP A 57 -6.97 -11.20 51.39
N LYS A 58 -7.76 -10.09 51.36
CA LYS A 58 -7.81 -8.96 52.30
C LYS A 58 -6.60 -8.03 52.47
N SER A 59 -6.71 -6.75 52.67
CA SER A 59 -7.78 -5.87 53.20
C SER A 59 -7.34 -4.40 53.17
N MET A 60 -8.30 -3.49 52.98
CA MET A 60 -8.68 -2.32 53.80
C MET A 60 -7.59 -1.32 54.24
N ASN A 61 -7.70 -0.05 53.98
CA ASN A 61 -8.50 0.99 54.69
C ASN A 61 -8.20 2.37 54.07
N GLU A 62 -9.20 3.16 53.72
CA GLU A 62 -9.72 4.36 54.39
C GLU A 62 -8.68 5.39 54.87
N SER A 63 -8.76 6.67 54.61
CA SER A 63 -9.87 7.59 54.83
C SER A 63 -9.54 9.03 54.44
N THR A 64 -10.60 9.73 54.07
CA THR A 64 -11.06 11.07 54.47
C THR A 64 -10.34 12.33 53.98
N SER A 65 -11.10 13.11 53.29
CA SER A 65 -11.87 14.33 53.60
C SER A 65 -11.24 15.64 53.10
N GLY A 66 -12.11 16.47 52.54
CA GLY A 66 -11.94 17.92 52.52
C GLY A 66 -12.65 18.66 51.37
N LEU A 67 -13.88 19.04 51.66
CA LEU A 67 -14.73 20.03 50.99
C LEU A 67 -14.02 21.35 50.54
N CYS A 68 -14.45 21.93 49.41
CA CYS A 68 -15.26 23.17 49.26
C CYS A 68 -15.22 23.64 47.82
N SER A 69 -16.35 23.70 47.18
CA SER A 69 -17.17 24.83 46.66
C SER A 69 -16.42 25.85 45.78
N ASP A 70 -16.82 26.11 44.54
CA ASP A 70 -17.92 26.92 44.05
C ASP A 70 -17.94 27.01 42.51
N THR A 71 -19.11 26.77 42.01
CA THR A 71 -19.82 27.38 40.88
C THR A 71 -19.08 28.24 39.86
N HIS A 72 -19.09 27.79 38.55
CA HIS A 72 -19.64 28.56 37.47
C HIS A 72 -20.04 27.67 36.29
N LYS A 73 -21.33 27.57 36.04
CA LYS A 73 -21.96 27.01 34.87
C LYS A 73 -21.55 27.82 33.62
N LYS A 74 -20.91 27.18 32.64
CA LYS A 74 -21.02 27.53 31.23
C LYS A 74 -21.50 26.33 30.47
N THR A 75 -22.68 26.45 29.93
CA THR A 75 -23.33 25.52 29.00
C THR A 75 -22.50 25.48 27.72
N ASP A 76 -21.73 24.41 27.52
CA ASP A 76 -21.20 24.04 26.23
C ASP A 76 -22.08 22.95 25.64
N SER A 77 -22.74 23.31 24.55
CA SER A 77 -23.41 22.38 23.64
C SER A 77 -22.42 21.30 23.18
N PRO A 78 -22.85 20.04 23.07
CA PRO A 78 -21.99 18.97 22.57
C PRO A 78 -21.70 19.22 21.10
N ARG A 79 -20.52 19.72 20.79
CA ARG A 79 -19.95 19.64 19.45
C ARG A 79 -19.78 18.15 19.15
N ILE A 80 -20.59 17.65 18.24
CA ILE A 80 -20.40 16.35 17.60
C ILE A 80 -19.01 16.39 16.97
N ARG A 81 -18.03 15.79 17.65
CA ARG A 81 -16.78 15.41 17.03
C ARG A 81 -17.13 14.27 16.07
N ILE A 82 -17.24 14.59 14.80
CA ILE A 82 -17.05 13.60 13.76
C ILE A 82 -15.65 13.07 14.00
N SER A 83 -15.58 11.86 14.52
CA SER A 83 -14.35 11.10 14.62
C SER A 83 -13.88 10.86 13.17
N ARG A 84 -13.08 11.79 12.66
CA ARG A 84 -12.30 11.52 11.49
C ARG A 84 -11.41 10.35 11.87
N TYR A 85 -11.53 9.28 11.16
CA TYR A 85 -10.61 8.16 11.19
C TYR A 85 -9.21 8.72 10.88
N ALA A 86 -8.48 9.09 11.92
CA ALA A 86 -7.05 9.09 11.84
C ALA A 86 -6.66 7.63 12.03
N PRO A 87 -5.96 6.99 11.08
CA PRO A 87 -5.39 5.68 11.32
C PRO A 87 -4.58 5.76 12.61
N PRO A 88 -4.48 4.67 13.39
CA PRO A 88 -3.64 4.65 14.57
C PRO A 88 -2.22 4.97 14.13
N THR A 89 -1.79 6.19 14.40
CA THR A 89 -0.42 6.66 14.19
C THR A 89 0.44 6.18 15.35
N GLU A 90 0.52 4.90 15.55
CA GLU A 90 1.67 4.30 16.19
C GLU A 90 2.76 4.17 15.11
N ILE A 91 3.52 5.26 14.91
CA ILE A 91 4.88 5.13 14.42
C ILE A 91 5.57 4.37 15.54
N ARG A 92 5.63 3.05 15.41
CA ARG A 92 6.39 2.24 16.34
C ARG A 92 7.83 2.66 16.19
N PRO A 93 8.54 3.00 17.30
CA PRO A 93 9.98 3.12 17.23
C PRO A 93 10.51 1.88 16.54
N PHE A 94 11.43 2.06 15.62
CA PHE A 94 12.07 0.94 14.94
C PHE A 94 12.76 0.12 16.02
N THR A 95 12.18 -1.03 16.33
CA THR A 95 12.90 -2.04 17.07
C THR A 95 14.09 -2.46 16.22
N MET A 96 15.19 -2.90 16.82
CA MET A 96 16.36 -3.38 16.08
C MET A 96 16.02 -4.48 15.05
N GLU A 97 14.83 -5.09 15.11
CA GLU A 97 14.30 -6.00 14.09
C GLU A 97 14.10 -5.32 12.73
N GLU A 98 13.83 -4.02 12.68
CA GLU A 98 13.57 -3.28 11.43
C GLU A 98 14.85 -2.63 10.86
N VAL A 99 15.80 -2.24 11.70
CA VAL A 99 17.16 -1.87 11.25
C VAL A 99 17.87 -3.09 10.69
N GLY A 100 17.53 -4.27 11.19
CA GLY A 100 18.08 -5.57 10.82
C GLY A 100 19.46 -5.80 11.42
N ASN A 101 19.83 -7.06 11.57
CA ASN A 101 21.19 -7.44 11.92
C ASN A 101 22.14 -7.05 10.79
N LEU A 102 23.36 -6.64 11.14
CA LEU A 102 24.41 -6.50 10.15
C LEU A 102 24.53 -7.81 9.35
N ARG A 103 24.61 -7.69 8.03
CA ARG A 103 24.79 -8.86 7.17
C ARG A 103 26.13 -9.52 7.51
N ASN A 104 26.16 -10.85 7.52
CA ASN A 104 27.42 -11.60 7.69
C ASN A 104 28.49 -11.24 6.62
N THR A 105 28.03 -10.64 5.53
CA THR A 105 28.86 -10.17 4.40
C THR A 105 29.27 -8.70 4.54
N TYR A 106 28.83 -8.00 5.60
CA TYR A 106 29.25 -6.61 5.83
C TYR A 106 30.75 -6.56 6.14
N VAL A 107 31.41 -5.60 5.52
CA VAL A 107 32.82 -5.28 5.77
C VAL A 107 32.86 -3.91 6.45
N GLU A 108 33.53 -3.85 7.60
CA GLU A 108 33.48 -2.69 8.49
C GLU A 108 34.26 -1.50 7.93
N ARG A 109 33.70 -0.31 8.09
CA ARG A 109 34.25 0.98 7.69
C ARG A 109 34.61 1.79 8.97
N THR A 110 35.54 1.32 9.76
CA THR A 110 35.93 1.96 11.01
C THR A 110 36.36 3.41 10.83
N ASP A 111 37.03 3.72 9.73
CA ASP A 111 37.46 5.07 9.34
C ASP A 111 36.30 6.08 9.34
N ILE A 112 35.18 5.73 8.75
CA ILE A 112 34.02 6.63 8.66
C ILE A 112 33.16 6.58 9.92
N LEU A 113 33.03 5.41 10.55
CA LEU A 113 32.30 5.27 11.82
C LEU A 113 32.94 6.13 12.93
N GLU A 114 34.28 6.13 13.06
CA GLU A 114 35.00 6.99 14.01
C GLU A 114 34.74 8.50 13.73
N ILE A 115 34.67 8.91 12.47
CA ILE A 115 34.35 10.30 12.12
C ILE A 115 32.90 10.64 12.50
N LEU A 116 31.94 9.73 12.28
CA LEU A 116 30.56 9.90 12.70
C LEU A 116 30.43 10.05 14.21
N ASP A 117 31.21 9.25 14.97
CA ASP A 117 31.26 9.36 16.43
C ASP A 117 31.80 10.71 16.88
N GLN A 118 32.88 11.18 16.27
CA GLN A 118 33.42 12.50 16.56
C GLN A 118 32.41 13.62 16.24
N ILE A 119 31.60 13.48 15.21
CA ILE A 119 30.59 14.50 14.84
C ILE A 119 29.41 14.46 15.82
N PHE A 120 28.91 13.29 16.16
CA PHE A 120 27.69 13.17 16.97
C PHE A 120 27.95 13.17 18.49
N TRP A 121 29.13 12.78 18.93
CA TRP A 121 29.47 12.61 20.35
C TRP A 121 30.72 13.38 20.80
N GLY A 122 31.40 14.09 19.89
CA GLY A 122 32.61 14.88 20.24
C GLY A 122 32.28 16.12 21.07
N ASP A 123 33.27 16.58 21.87
CA ASP A 123 33.19 17.71 22.80
C ASP A 123 33.13 19.10 22.14
N SER A 124 32.77 19.21 20.86
CA SER A 124 32.68 20.51 20.20
C SER A 124 31.49 21.31 20.72
N GLN A 125 31.69 22.59 21.06
CA GLN A 125 30.63 23.52 21.55
C GLN A 125 29.47 23.70 20.58
N ASP A 126 29.64 23.34 19.29
CA ASP A 126 28.57 23.25 18.28
C ASP A 126 28.10 21.79 18.19
N GLU A 127 27.04 21.44 18.88
CA GLU A 127 26.36 20.16 18.73
C GLU A 127 25.91 19.99 17.25
N LYS A 128 26.74 19.33 16.47
CA LYS A 128 26.41 18.95 15.10
C LYS A 128 25.47 17.75 15.16
N ARG A 129 24.20 17.99 14.80
CA ARG A 129 23.13 16.98 14.98
C ARG A 129 22.77 16.25 13.71
N TYR A 130 23.34 16.63 12.57
CA TYR A 130 23.03 15.97 11.31
C TYR A 130 24.25 15.85 10.41
N VAL A 131 24.28 14.76 9.64
CA VAL A 131 25.36 14.45 8.69
C VAL A 131 24.75 13.86 7.42
N PHE A 132 25.29 14.27 6.28
CA PHE A 132 24.98 13.67 5.00
C PHE A 132 26.08 12.69 4.61
N LEU A 133 25.76 11.39 4.51
CA LEU A 133 26.61 10.39 3.86
C LEU A 133 26.38 10.51 2.35
N SER A 134 27.30 11.16 1.66
CA SER A 134 27.23 11.36 0.21
C SER A 134 28.11 10.36 -0.54
N GLY A 135 27.76 10.02 -1.78
CA GLY A 135 28.54 9.11 -2.60
C GLY A 135 27.70 8.49 -3.71
N MET A 136 28.32 7.70 -4.56
CA MET A 136 27.62 7.07 -5.68
C MET A 136 26.67 5.96 -5.26
N GLY A 137 25.77 5.55 -6.15
CA GLY A 137 24.94 4.37 -5.91
C GLY A 137 25.84 3.13 -5.78
N GLY A 138 25.61 2.32 -4.74
CA GLY A 138 26.41 1.10 -4.52
C GLY A 138 27.66 1.24 -3.67
N ASP A 139 28.04 2.44 -3.17
CA ASP A 139 29.20 2.64 -2.28
C ASP A 139 28.97 2.14 -0.84
N GLY A 140 27.77 1.62 -0.54
CA GLY A 140 27.50 1.05 0.78
C GLY A 140 26.99 2.05 1.83
N LYS A 141 26.53 3.25 1.46
CA LYS A 141 26.02 4.30 2.38
C LYS A 141 24.92 3.80 3.31
N SER A 142 23.92 3.10 2.78
CA SER A 142 22.83 2.55 3.58
C SER A 142 23.30 1.43 4.51
N GLU A 143 24.27 0.61 4.09
CA GLU A 143 24.88 -0.41 4.95
C GLU A 143 25.71 0.23 6.07
N LEU A 144 26.44 1.32 5.77
CA LEU A 144 27.17 2.08 6.75
C LEU A 144 26.25 2.75 7.79
N ALA A 145 25.12 3.32 7.34
CA ALA A 145 24.12 3.89 8.25
C ALA A 145 23.50 2.80 9.16
N ARG A 146 23.28 1.60 8.61
CA ARG A 146 22.82 0.43 9.38
C ARG A 146 23.85 -0.02 10.39
N ALA A 147 25.13 -0.06 9.99
CA ALA A 147 26.24 -0.40 10.90
C ALA A 147 26.33 0.61 12.06
N TYR A 148 26.23 1.91 11.76
CA TYR A 148 26.19 2.94 12.77
C TYR A 148 25.03 2.73 13.76
N ALA A 149 23.81 2.52 13.26
CA ALA A 149 22.66 2.23 14.11
C ALA A 149 22.85 0.97 14.97
N TYR A 150 23.45 -0.07 14.40
CA TYR A 150 23.74 -1.32 15.13
C TYR A 150 24.75 -1.12 16.25
N HIS A 151 25.85 -0.40 16.01
CA HIS A 151 26.85 -0.13 17.03
C HIS A 151 26.31 0.75 18.16
N HIS A 152 25.41 1.71 17.84
CA HIS A 152 24.88 2.68 18.79
C HIS A 152 23.47 2.36 19.28
N GLN A 153 22.99 1.13 19.12
CA GLN A 153 21.62 0.74 19.51
C GLN A 153 21.30 0.95 21.00
N MET A 154 22.33 0.96 21.85
CA MET A 154 22.17 1.16 23.29
C MET A 154 22.37 2.63 23.72
N ASP A 155 22.77 3.51 22.79
CA ASP A 155 23.04 4.92 23.06
C ASP A 155 21.80 5.79 22.72
N TYR A 156 20.82 5.23 22.03
CA TYR A 156 19.58 5.90 21.64
C TYR A 156 18.38 5.22 22.27
N ASP A 157 17.41 6.04 22.71
CA ASP A 157 16.10 5.54 23.18
C ASP A 157 15.27 5.02 21.99
N ASP A 158 15.36 5.71 20.86
CA ASP A 158 14.62 5.40 19.64
C ASP A 158 15.52 5.56 18.41
N ILE A 159 15.40 4.64 17.44
CA ILE A 159 16.04 4.72 16.13
C ILE A 159 14.95 4.60 15.05
N PHE A 160 14.83 5.64 14.21
CA PHE A 160 13.89 5.65 13.09
C PHE A 160 14.64 5.50 11.77
N TRP A 161 14.14 4.62 10.90
CA TRP A 161 14.64 4.45 9.54
C TRP A 161 13.57 4.82 8.53
N LEU A 162 13.79 5.87 7.75
CA LEU A 162 12.89 6.33 6.71
C LEU A 162 13.58 6.21 5.35
N THR A 163 12.90 5.62 4.36
CA THR A 163 13.43 5.51 3.01
C THR A 163 12.71 6.48 2.09
N CYS A 164 13.45 7.40 1.46
CA CYS A 164 12.89 8.37 0.51
C CYS A 164 12.74 7.76 -0.88
N GLN A 165 11.58 8.03 -1.49
CA GLN A 165 11.35 7.83 -2.91
C GLN A 165 11.06 9.19 -3.53
N ASP A 166 11.82 9.54 -4.58
CA ASP A 166 11.72 10.85 -5.26
C ASP A 166 11.76 12.07 -4.31
N GLY A 167 12.50 11.92 -3.20
CA GLY A 167 12.71 12.95 -2.20
C GLY A 167 11.59 13.15 -1.19
N LYS A 168 10.59 12.31 -1.18
CA LYS A 168 9.46 12.38 -0.23
C LYS A 168 9.18 11.01 0.38
N THR A 169 8.74 11.00 1.62
CA THR A 169 8.11 9.84 2.23
C THR A 169 6.84 10.28 2.96
N PRO A 170 5.71 9.57 2.81
CA PRO A 170 4.52 9.81 3.62
C PRO A 170 4.79 9.65 5.12
N GLU A 171 5.69 8.72 5.48
CA GLU A 171 6.13 8.50 6.86
C GLU A 171 6.83 9.72 7.44
N LEU A 172 7.69 10.37 6.66
CA LEU A 172 8.39 11.57 7.08
C LEU A 172 7.40 12.72 7.31
N ASP A 173 6.47 12.94 6.38
CA ASP A 173 5.41 13.95 6.53
C ASP A 173 4.58 13.72 7.79
N GLN A 174 4.26 12.47 8.09
CA GLN A 174 3.49 12.11 9.27
C GLN A 174 4.32 12.34 10.54
N LEU A 175 5.57 11.86 10.58
CA LEU A 175 6.48 12.05 11.70
C LEU A 175 6.69 13.54 12.03
N LEU A 176 6.83 14.39 11.01
CA LEU A 176 6.99 15.82 11.17
C LEU A 176 5.70 16.47 11.68
N LYS A 177 4.54 16.05 11.20
CA LYS A 177 3.23 16.54 11.68
C LYS A 177 3.00 16.17 13.14
N ASP A 178 3.24 14.92 13.52
CA ASP A 178 3.05 14.45 14.88
C ASP A 178 3.96 15.20 15.87
N ASN A 179 5.18 15.51 15.45
CA ASN A 179 6.12 16.25 16.28
C ASN A 179 5.83 17.77 16.37
N SER A 180 5.14 18.33 15.40
CA SER A 180 4.76 19.75 15.40
C SER A 180 3.51 20.07 16.23
N TYR A 181 2.66 19.08 16.51
CA TYR A 181 1.35 19.24 17.18
C TYR A 181 1.36 18.90 18.67
N THR A 182 2.48 18.63 19.32
CA THR A 182 2.54 18.34 20.76
C THR A 182 2.24 19.59 21.58
N ILE A 183 1.01 19.71 22.03
CA ILE A 183 0.49 20.86 22.79
C ILE A 183 0.80 20.74 24.30
N ASN A 184 1.19 19.56 24.79
CA ASN A 184 1.49 19.32 26.21
C ASN A 184 2.99 19.05 26.45
N PRO A 185 3.62 19.79 27.38
CA PRO A 185 5.03 19.57 27.73
C PRO A 185 5.31 18.21 28.38
N SER A 186 4.29 17.50 28.84
CA SER A 186 4.37 16.15 29.43
C SER A 186 4.36 15.03 28.41
N ASP A 187 3.94 15.31 27.17
CA ASP A 187 3.98 14.31 26.11
C ASP A 187 5.39 14.30 25.54
N ARG A 188 6.06 13.16 25.65
CA ARG A 188 7.38 12.93 25.07
C ARG A 188 7.34 13.28 23.59
N LYS A 189 8.11 14.29 23.18
CA LYS A 189 8.35 14.52 21.76
C LYS A 189 9.08 13.31 21.22
N ILE A 190 8.56 12.71 20.17
CA ILE A 190 9.15 11.53 19.53
C ILE A 190 10.59 11.81 19.09
N LEU A 191 10.84 13.00 18.49
CA LEU A 191 12.17 13.42 18.06
C LEU A 191 12.86 14.26 19.13
N ASN A 192 13.66 13.64 19.98
CA ASN A 192 14.44 14.28 21.06
C ASN A 192 15.95 14.03 20.90
N SER A 193 16.76 14.50 21.83
CA SER A 193 18.23 14.36 21.80
C SER A 193 18.73 12.91 21.90
N HIS A 194 17.90 11.97 22.36
CA HIS A 194 18.18 10.55 22.45
C HIS A 194 17.56 9.74 21.30
N THR A 195 17.16 10.41 20.21
CA THR A 195 16.65 9.79 19.01
C THR A 195 17.66 9.89 17.88
N LEU A 196 17.85 8.78 17.15
CA LEU A 196 18.53 8.74 15.85
C LEU A 196 17.49 8.60 14.74
N LEU A 197 17.49 9.55 13.81
CA LEU A 197 16.69 9.49 12.60
C LEU A 197 17.60 9.19 11.41
N ILE A 198 17.42 8.07 10.76
CA ILE A 198 18.12 7.72 9.51
C ILE A 198 17.17 7.98 8.35
N VAL A 199 17.59 8.87 7.44
CA VAL A 199 16.83 9.23 6.23
C VAL A 199 17.58 8.68 5.02
N ASP A 200 17.20 7.49 4.59
CA ASP A 200 17.87 6.75 3.53
C ASP A 200 17.39 7.17 2.15
N ASN A 201 18.32 7.22 1.18
CA ASN A 201 18.08 7.59 -0.22
C ASN A 201 17.51 9.00 -0.42
N PHE A 202 17.97 9.98 0.39
CA PHE A 202 17.55 11.38 0.33
C PHE A 202 18.24 12.10 -0.84
N ASN A 203 17.66 11.99 -2.06
CA ASN A 203 18.25 12.50 -3.30
C ASN A 203 17.56 13.76 -3.81
N VAL A 204 17.17 14.66 -2.91
CA VAL A 204 16.49 15.93 -3.22
C VAL A 204 17.52 17.04 -3.37
N THR A 205 17.32 17.95 -4.30
CA THR A 205 18.10 19.20 -4.32
C THR A 205 17.59 20.14 -3.22
N ALA A 206 18.49 20.84 -2.56
CA ALA A 206 18.14 21.77 -1.47
C ALA A 206 17.07 22.83 -1.84
N SER A 207 16.91 23.10 -3.13
CA SER A 207 15.87 24.02 -3.66
C SER A 207 14.51 23.36 -3.81
N GLN A 208 14.42 22.05 -3.73
CA GLN A 208 13.18 21.27 -3.93
C GLN A 208 12.58 20.73 -2.64
N ASP A 209 13.36 20.74 -1.54
CA ASP A 209 12.93 20.17 -0.27
C ASP A 209 12.52 21.25 0.72
N GLN A 210 11.22 21.47 0.83
CA GLN A 210 10.63 22.37 1.81
C GLN A 210 10.68 21.82 3.25
N PHE A 211 11.02 20.52 3.44
CA PHE A 211 11.06 19.89 4.75
C PHE A 211 12.46 19.86 5.37
N LEU A 212 13.52 20.00 4.58
CA LEU A 212 14.91 19.95 5.11
C LEU A 212 15.13 20.96 6.23
N ASP A 213 14.73 22.24 6.00
CA ASP A 213 14.86 23.30 7.01
C ASP A 213 14.04 23.05 8.28
N VAL A 214 12.96 22.30 8.18
CA VAL A 214 12.13 21.90 9.32
C VAL A 214 12.83 20.78 10.09
N MET A 215 13.30 19.73 9.39
CA MET A 215 14.01 18.60 10.00
C MET A 215 15.25 19.04 10.76
N LEU A 216 16.04 19.95 10.18
CA LEU A 216 17.27 20.45 10.79
C LEU A 216 17.07 21.26 12.08
N LYS A 217 15.82 21.64 12.40
CA LYS A 217 15.45 22.31 13.66
C LYS A 217 15.17 21.35 14.82
N TYR A 218 14.98 20.05 14.53
CA TYR A 218 14.76 19.07 15.58
C TYR A 218 16.01 18.81 16.40
N ARG A 219 15.83 18.37 17.65
CA ARG A 219 16.95 18.08 18.56
C ARG A 219 17.53 16.67 18.41
N CYS A 220 16.88 15.83 17.62
CA CYS A 220 17.38 14.49 17.33
C CYS A 220 18.64 14.49 16.47
N ARG A 221 19.41 13.42 16.49
CA ARG A 221 20.51 13.20 15.55
C ARG A 221 19.96 12.67 14.23
N ILE A 222 20.44 13.20 13.11
CA ILE A 222 19.91 12.83 11.77
C ILE A 222 21.07 12.40 10.88
N LEU A 223 20.97 11.20 10.34
CA LEU A 223 21.91 10.63 9.39
C LEU A 223 21.23 10.46 8.02
N PHE A 224 21.61 11.29 7.07
CA PHE A 224 21.10 11.18 5.70
C PHE A 224 22.03 10.31 4.85
N THR A 225 21.47 9.45 3.99
CA THR A 225 22.21 8.86 2.88
C THR A 225 21.74 9.49 1.57
N THR A 226 22.66 9.92 0.73
CA THR A 226 22.33 10.66 -0.49
C THR A 226 23.34 10.43 -1.61
N ARG A 227 22.87 10.63 -2.86
CA ARG A 227 23.76 10.73 -4.04
C ARG A 227 24.09 12.18 -4.39
N SER A 228 23.41 13.13 -3.74
CA SER A 228 23.60 14.57 -3.96
C SER A 228 24.65 15.13 -3.01
N ARG A 229 25.35 16.19 -3.42
CA ARG A 229 26.27 16.94 -2.56
C ARG A 229 25.55 18.15 -1.98
N TYR A 230 25.65 18.33 -0.67
CA TYR A 230 25.09 19.46 0.07
C TYR A 230 26.25 20.32 0.59
N GLU A 231 26.72 21.28 -0.22
CA GLU A 231 27.93 22.08 0.03
C GLU A 231 27.84 22.93 1.31
N ASN A 232 26.64 23.31 1.75
CA ASN A 232 26.42 24.13 2.94
C ASN A 232 26.20 23.31 4.23
N HIS A 233 26.35 21.99 4.15
CA HIS A 233 26.09 21.06 5.25
C HIS A 233 27.26 20.12 5.49
N ILE A 234 27.27 19.48 6.67
CA ILE A 234 28.29 18.47 6.96
C ILE A 234 28.02 17.26 6.08
N SER A 235 28.92 17.02 5.14
CA SER A 235 28.82 15.91 4.20
C SER A 235 30.09 15.08 4.29
N LEU A 236 29.94 13.78 4.56
CA LEU A 236 31.00 12.78 4.49
C LEU A 236 30.86 12.01 3.19
N GLU A 237 31.91 12.03 2.38
CA GLU A 237 31.92 11.24 1.16
C GLU A 237 32.26 9.78 1.50
N VAL A 238 31.31 8.89 1.27
CA VAL A 238 31.50 7.44 1.34
C VAL A 238 32.06 6.99 -0.01
N GLY A 239 33.37 6.94 -0.08
CA GLY A 239 34.07 6.47 -1.29
C GLY A 239 34.08 4.94 -1.41
N GLU A 240 34.73 4.47 -2.45
CA GLU A 240 34.98 3.05 -2.69
C GLU A 240 35.75 2.40 -1.54
N LEU A 241 35.57 1.10 -1.36
CA LEU A 241 36.40 0.30 -0.44
C LEU A 241 37.79 0.17 -1.02
N ASN A 242 38.79 0.08 -0.14
CA ASN A 242 40.15 -0.20 -0.59
C ASN A 242 40.27 -1.63 -1.19
N PRO A 243 41.27 -1.91 -2.04
CA PRO A 243 41.38 -3.20 -2.73
C PRO A 243 41.45 -4.43 -1.82
N ASP A 244 42.09 -4.30 -0.63
CA ASP A 244 42.21 -5.43 0.32
C ASP A 244 40.86 -5.71 0.98
N THR A 245 40.11 -4.67 1.32
CA THR A 245 38.76 -4.77 1.85
C THR A 245 37.77 -5.33 0.81
N LEU A 246 37.96 -4.97 -0.46
CA LEU A 246 37.17 -5.57 -1.56
C LEU A 246 37.49 -7.05 -1.76
N LEU A 247 38.75 -7.44 -1.59
CA LEU A 247 39.12 -8.85 -1.62
C LEU A 247 38.50 -9.63 -0.46
N GLU A 248 38.46 -9.04 0.74
CA GLU A 248 37.74 -9.60 1.90
C GLU A 248 36.25 -9.76 1.60
N LEU A 249 35.62 -8.74 1.00
CA LEU A 249 34.23 -8.78 0.59
C LEU A 249 33.97 -9.96 -0.37
N VAL A 250 34.82 -10.12 -1.39
CA VAL A 250 34.71 -11.27 -2.32
C VAL A 250 34.84 -12.60 -1.57
N GLY A 251 35.79 -12.69 -0.63
CA GLY A 251 36.03 -13.89 0.18
C GLY A 251 34.82 -14.31 1.01
N LYS A 252 34.00 -13.37 1.46
CA LYS A 252 32.76 -13.64 2.23
C LYS A 252 31.69 -14.34 1.39
N PHE A 253 31.66 -14.12 0.08
CA PHE A 253 30.75 -14.81 -0.84
C PHE A 253 31.40 -16.02 -1.51
N PHE A 254 32.65 -15.88 -1.92
CA PHE A 254 33.39 -16.89 -2.67
C PHE A 254 34.68 -17.27 -1.93
N PRO A 255 34.65 -18.28 -1.03
CA PRO A 255 35.81 -18.67 -0.20
C PRO A 255 37.04 -19.09 -1.00
N GLU A 256 36.86 -19.55 -2.26
CA GLU A 256 38.00 -19.88 -3.13
C GLU A 256 38.81 -18.65 -3.61
N ALA A 257 38.35 -17.44 -3.31
CA ALA A 257 39.04 -16.18 -3.66
C ALA A 257 40.47 -16.14 -3.13
N GLU A 258 40.72 -16.68 -1.93
CA GLU A 258 42.06 -16.76 -1.31
C GLU A 258 43.06 -17.54 -2.19
N ARG A 259 42.58 -18.55 -2.92
CA ARG A 259 43.42 -19.37 -3.82
C ARG A 259 43.61 -18.78 -5.19
N LYS A 260 42.82 -17.77 -5.56
CA LYS A 260 42.76 -17.15 -6.89
C LYS A 260 42.86 -15.62 -6.82
N GLN A 261 43.66 -15.14 -5.90
CA GLN A 261 43.79 -13.71 -5.59
C GLN A 261 44.13 -12.85 -6.82
N ASP A 262 45.02 -13.33 -7.67
CA ASP A 262 45.43 -12.55 -8.86
C ASP A 262 44.27 -12.32 -9.83
N GLU A 263 43.51 -13.40 -10.15
CA GLU A 263 42.35 -13.31 -11.00
C GLU A 263 41.25 -12.41 -10.39
N ILE A 264 41.04 -12.50 -9.06
CA ILE A 264 40.06 -11.69 -8.33
C ILE A 264 40.48 -10.22 -8.29
N LYS A 265 41.77 -9.92 -8.05
CA LYS A 265 42.28 -8.54 -8.09
C LYS A 265 42.14 -7.90 -9.45
N GLU A 266 42.33 -8.66 -10.55
CA GLU A 266 42.10 -8.18 -11.89
C GLU A 266 40.61 -7.90 -12.15
N ILE A 267 39.70 -8.78 -11.67
CA ILE A 267 38.25 -8.54 -11.76
C ILE A 267 37.86 -7.27 -11.01
N ILE A 268 38.36 -7.08 -9.78
CA ILE A 268 38.11 -5.86 -8.97
C ILE A 268 38.61 -4.61 -9.72
N ALA A 269 39.81 -4.68 -10.32
CA ALA A 269 40.37 -3.58 -11.07
C ALA A 269 39.55 -3.25 -12.35
N LEU A 270 39.04 -4.27 -13.06
CA LEU A 270 38.16 -4.09 -14.23
C LEU A 270 36.82 -3.47 -13.86
N LEU A 271 36.31 -3.77 -12.65
CA LEU A 271 35.09 -3.20 -12.10
C LEU A 271 35.34 -1.84 -11.40
N HIS A 272 36.56 -1.29 -11.56
CA HIS A 272 37.00 -0.01 -10.97
C HIS A 272 36.79 0.09 -9.46
N GLY A 273 36.79 -1.03 -8.74
CA GLY A 273 36.57 -1.08 -7.28
C GLY A 273 35.15 -0.75 -6.83
N HIS A 274 34.18 -0.65 -7.76
CA HIS A 274 32.81 -0.34 -7.36
C HIS A 274 32.22 -1.45 -6.50
N THR A 275 31.96 -1.17 -5.23
CA THR A 275 31.62 -2.14 -4.19
C THR A 275 30.47 -3.07 -4.60
N PHE A 276 29.39 -2.52 -5.12
CA PHE A 276 28.22 -3.31 -5.50
C PHE A 276 28.48 -4.19 -6.76
N ALA A 277 29.22 -3.68 -7.73
CA ALA A 277 29.58 -4.50 -8.89
C ALA A 277 30.51 -5.67 -8.51
N VAL A 278 31.42 -5.43 -7.57
CA VAL A 278 32.27 -6.47 -7.00
C VAL A 278 31.47 -7.51 -6.22
N GLU A 279 30.45 -7.08 -5.45
CA GLU A 279 29.53 -8.00 -4.75
C GLU A 279 28.75 -8.87 -5.77
N LEU A 280 28.19 -8.29 -6.82
CA LEU A 280 27.49 -9.06 -7.86
C LEU A 280 28.43 -10.07 -8.55
N ALA A 281 29.65 -9.67 -8.88
CA ALA A 281 30.64 -10.56 -9.46
C ALA A 281 30.99 -11.70 -8.50
N ALA A 282 31.16 -11.42 -7.20
CA ALA A 282 31.41 -12.42 -6.17
C ALA A 282 30.27 -13.45 -6.05
N ARG A 283 29.03 -12.99 -6.07
CA ARG A 283 27.83 -13.87 -6.07
C ARG A 283 27.75 -14.73 -7.35
N LEU A 284 28.05 -14.14 -8.51
CA LEU A 284 28.10 -14.87 -9.77
C LEU A 284 29.13 -16.02 -9.73
N LEU A 285 30.27 -15.79 -9.08
CA LEU A 285 31.30 -16.81 -8.86
C LEU A 285 30.85 -17.86 -7.83
N ALA A 286 30.22 -17.42 -6.75
CA ALA A 286 29.72 -18.29 -5.68
C ALA A 286 28.66 -19.28 -6.19
N ASN A 287 27.76 -18.83 -7.06
CA ASN A 287 26.72 -19.66 -7.67
C ASN A 287 27.27 -20.63 -8.75
N GLY A 288 28.57 -20.61 -9.01
CA GLY A 288 29.22 -21.51 -9.96
C GLY A 288 28.84 -21.27 -11.42
N LEU A 289 28.10 -20.20 -11.73
CA LEU A 289 27.70 -19.85 -13.10
C LEU A 289 28.89 -19.56 -13.99
N LEU A 290 29.95 -18.96 -13.43
CA LEU A 290 31.20 -18.71 -14.10
C LEU A 290 32.39 -19.00 -13.19
N LYS A 291 33.50 -19.46 -13.78
CA LYS A 291 34.80 -19.51 -13.09
C LYS A 291 35.50 -18.16 -13.18
N PRO A 292 36.38 -17.76 -12.21
CA PRO A 292 37.06 -16.46 -12.23
C PRO A 292 37.69 -16.09 -13.56
N LYS A 293 38.45 -17.01 -14.15
CA LYS A 293 39.09 -16.80 -15.47
C LYS A 293 38.09 -16.55 -16.61
N ALA A 294 36.92 -17.22 -16.58
CA ALA A 294 35.87 -16.99 -17.58
C ALA A 294 35.19 -15.64 -17.43
N LEU A 295 34.91 -15.22 -16.18
CA LEU A 295 34.39 -13.89 -15.86
C LEU A 295 35.37 -12.81 -16.30
N LEU A 296 36.66 -12.95 -15.94
CA LEU A 296 37.74 -12.04 -16.33
C LEU A 296 37.79 -11.86 -17.86
N THR A 297 37.78 -12.97 -18.61
CA THR A 297 37.80 -12.93 -20.09
C THR A 297 36.58 -12.20 -20.67
N LYS A 298 35.39 -12.35 -20.04
CA LYS A 298 34.20 -11.66 -20.50
C LYS A 298 34.26 -10.17 -20.24
N LEU A 299 34.62 -9.75 -19.02
CA LEU A 299 34.78 -8.35 -18.65
C LEU A 299 35.85 -7.64 -19.49
N GLN A 300 36.97 -8.32 -19.82
CA GLN A 300 38.00 -7.79 -20.69
C GLN A 300 37.49 -7.56 -22.14
N LYS A 301 36.66 -8.47 -22.66
CA LYS A 301 36.06 -8.30 -23.99
C LYS A 301 35.08 -7.13 -24.04
N GLU A 302 34.26 -6.97 -23.00
CA GLU A 302 33.30 -5.87 -22.90
C GLU A 302 34.03 -4.52 -22.77
N LYS A 303 35.08 -4.44 -21.95
CA LYS A 303 35.93 -3.26 -21.88
C LYS A 303 36.53 -2.91 -23.23
N ALA A 304 37.04 -3.87 -23.98
CA ALA A 304 37.59 -3.65 -25.31
C ALA A 304 36.53 -3.16 -26.31
N ALA A 305 35.27 -3.58 -26.18
CA ALA A 305 34.15 -3.09 -26.95
C ALA A 305 33.81 -1.63 -26.62
N LEU A 306 33.74 -1.30 -25.34
CA LEU A 306 33.48 0.06 -24.82
C LEU A 306 34.61 1.03 -25.21
N ASP A 307 35.87 0.65 -25.04
CA ASP A 307 37.03 1.46 -25.45
C ASP A 307 37.06 1.70 -26.97
N ALA A 308 36.41 0.85 -27.77
CA ALA A 308 36.29 1.02 -29.22
C ALA A 308 35.19 2.04 -29.60
N ASP A 309 34.11 2.14 -28.83
CA ASP A 309 33.02 3.10 -29.03
C ASP A 309 33.35 4.50 -28.46
N ASP A 310 34.24 4.60 -27.47
CA ASP A 310 34.57 5.85 -26.75
C ASP A 310 35.58 6.75 -27.52
N LYS A 311 35.83 6.48 -28.80
CA LYS A 311 36.66 7.38 -29.65
C LYS A 311 36.00 8.70 -30.04
N ILE A 312 34.78 8.96 -29.55
CA ILE A 312 34.05 10.22 -29.77
C ILE A 312 33.63 10.84 -28.44
N GLY A 313 34.47 11.72 -27.88
CA GLY A 313 34.02 12.70 -26.91
C GLY A 313 34.65 12.67 -25.53
N THR A 314 35.83 13.28 -25.45
CA THR A 314 36.38 13.80 -24.18
C THR A 314 35.41 14.75 -23.52
N THR A 315 35.03 14.51 -22.24
CA THR A 315 35.03 15.59 -21.23
C THR A 315 34.91 15.06 -19.82
N LYS A 316 35.68 15.66 -18.95
CA LYS A 316 35.94 15.42 -17.53
C LYS A 316 34.71 15.56 -16.67
N ASP A 317 34.78 14.86 -15.51
CA ASP A 317 34.09 15.02 -14.22
C ASP A 317 32.83 14.18 -14.01
N GLY A 318 32.90 13.33 -12.95
CA GLY A 318 31.77 12.75 -12.22
C GLY A 318 30.70 11.98 -13.04
N ARG A 319 30.32 12.51 -14.18
CA ARG A 319 29.33 11.88 -15.09
C ARG A 319 29.86 10.61 -15.76
N ASN A 320 31.15 10.57 -16.10
CA ASN A 320 31.76 9.41 -16.75
C ASN A 320 31.89 8.21 -15.81
N ARG A 321 32.18 8.43 -14.51
CA ARG A 321 32.23 7.34 -13.52
C ARG A 321 30.85 6.67 -13.34
N LYS A 322 29.78 7.46 -13.27
CA LYS A 322 28.42 6.93 -13.11
C LYS A 322 28.01 6.07 -14.32
N ALA A 323 28.33 6.49 -15.54
CA ALA A 323 28.08 5.72 -16.75
C ALA A 323 28.85 4.39 -16.75
N THR A 324 30.14 4.41 -16.42
CA THR A 324 30.99 3.21 -16.35
C THR A 324 30.48 2.18 -15.35
N TYR A 325 30.07 2.62 -14.15
CA TYR A 325 29.53 1.69 -13.13
C TYR A 325 28.19 1.10 -13.53
N TYR A 326 27.34 1.89 -14.15
CA TYR A 326 26.08 1.42 -14.70
C TYR A 326 26.31 0.33 -15.75
N GLU A 327 27.23 0.54 -16.67
CA GLU A 327 27.61 -0.41 -17.72
C GLU A 327 28.14 -1.73 -17.15
N HIS A 328 28.97 -1.68 -16.10
CA HIS A 328 29.45 -2.90 -15.41
C HIS A 328 28.31 -3.70 -14.76
N ILE A 329 27.37 -3.02 -14.12
CA ILE A 329 26.21 -3.70 -13.51
C ILE A 329 25.30 -4.27 -14.58
N HIS A 330 25.08 -3.53 -15.66
CA HIS A 330 24.33 -3.98 -16.82
C HIS A 330 24.96 -5.24 -17.45
N SER A 331 26.27 -5.22 -17.68
CA SER A 331 27.01 -6.38 -18.18
C SER A 331 26.90 -7.58 -17.25
N LEU A 332 27.08 -7.40 -15.95
CA LEU A 332 26.92 -8.46 -14.96
C LEU A 332 25.48 -8.99 -14.92
N PHE A 333 24.48 -8.11 -15.00
CA PHE A 333 23.07 -8.49 -15.04
C PHE A 333 22.75 -9.38 -16.24
N SER A 334 23.24 -9.02 -17.43
CA SER A 334 23.01 -9.79 -18.65
C SER A 334 23.68 -11.18 -18.65
N LEU A 335 24.77 -11.37 -17.87
CA LEU A 335 25.44 -12.65 -17.72
C LEU A 335 24.63 -13.72 -16.98
N TYR A 336 23.66 -13.31 -16.15
CA TYR A 336 22.84 -14.23 -15.37
C TYR A 336 21.79 -14.99 -16.20
N LYS A 337 21.44 -14.55 -17.40
CA LYS A 337 20.47 -15.22 -18.30
C LYS A 337 19.20 -15.64 -17.59
N LEU A 338 18.49 -14.70 -17.05
CA LEU A 338 17.24 -14.95 -16.32
C LEU A 338 16.25 -15.75 -17.16
N SER A 339 15.60 -16.74 -16.54
CA SER A 339 14.47 -17.48 -17.11
C SER A 339 13.25 -16.57 -17.32
N GLY A 340 12.27 -17.04 -18.08
CA GLY A 340 11.04 -16.26 -18.31
C GLY A 340 10.31 -15.84 -17.01
N THR A 341 10.21 -16.75 -16.05
CA THR A 341 9.59 -16.49 -14.74
C THR A 341 10.41 -15.51 -13.91
N GLU A 342 11.74 -15.67 -13.88
CA GLU A 342 12.63 -14.73 -13.18
C GLU A 342 12.55 -13.31 -13.78
N GLN A 343 12.49 -13.20 -15.11
CA GLN A 343 12.30 -11.93 -15.79
C GLN A 343 10.96 -11.28 -15.44
N GLU A 344 9.88 -12.06 -15.38
CA GLU A 344 8.55 -11.56 -15.00
C GLU A 344 8.54 -11.05 -13.55
N ILE A 345 9.09 -11.82 -12.61
CA ILE A 345 9.24 -11.40 -11.21
C ILE A 345 10.09 -10.14 -11.11
N MET A 346 11.22 -10.08 -11.82
CA MET A 346 12.09 -8.90 -11.82
C MET A 346 11.41 -7.66 -12.41
N ARG A 347 10.65 -7.80 -13.52
CA ARG A 347 9.84 -6.69 -14.07
C ARG A 347 8.87 -6.15 -13.03
N CYS A 348 8.07 -7.02 -12.42
CA CYS A 348 7.09 -6.62 -11.42
C CYS A 348 7.75 -6.06 -10.17
N MET A 349 8.90 -6.59 -9.77
CA MET A 349 9.66 -6.07 -8.63
C MET A 349 10.19 -4.65 -8.89
N THR A 350 10.44 -4.23 -10.14
CA THR A 350 10.78 -2.83 -10.45
C THR A 350 9.66 -1.84 -10.15
N LEU A 351 8.42 -2.32 -10.13
CA LEU A 351 7.23 -1.52 -9.82
C LEU A 351 6.93 -1.42 -8.32
N ILE A 352 7.62 -2.22 -7.50
CA ILE A 352 7.50 -2.14 -6.03
C ILE A 352 8.27 -0.92 -5.51
N PRO A 353 7.74 -0.18 -4.54
CA PRO A 353 8.42 0.97 -3.94
C PRO A 353 9.82 0.65 -3.40
N ALA A 354 10.68 1.67 -3.32
CA ALA A 354 12.05 1.52 -2.84
C ALA A 354 12.14 1.07 -1.36
N ASN A 355 11.09 1.32 -0.56
CA ASN A 355 10.99 0.86 0.83
C ASN A 355 10.74 -0.66 0.94
N GLY A 356 10.50 -1.36 -0.17
CA GLY A 356 10.35 -2.80 -0.23
C GLY A 356 8.93 -3.30 0.04
N ILE A 357 8.80 -4.62 0.09
CA ILE A 357 7.53 -5.33 0.28
C ILE A 357 7.77 -6.62 1.08
N SER A 358 6.76 -7.08 1.83
CA SER A 358 6.79 -8.43 2.40
C SER A 358 6.97 -9.48 1.29
N SER A 359 7.96 -10.36 1.46
CA SER A 359 8.28 -11.41 0.48
C SER A 359 7.09 -12.34 0.20
N ARG A 360 6.33 -12.69 1.25
CA ARG A 360 5.11 -13.52 1.11
C ARG A 360 4.00 -12.78 0.36
N ARG A 361 3.83 -11.48 0.64
CA ARG A 361 2.84 -10.66 -0.05
C ARG A 361 3.17 -10.52 -1.53
N PHE A 362 4.43 -10.23 -1.84
CA PHE A 362 4.87 -10.15 -3.22
C PHE A 362 4.68 -11.47 -3.97
N ALA A 363 5.03 -12.60 -3.35
CA ALA A 363 4.78 -13.92 -3.92
C ALA A 363 3.28 -14.17 -4.19
N ALA A 364 2.41 -13.77 -3.26
CA ALA A 364 0.96 -13.86 -3.45
C ALA A 364 0.47 -12.97 -4.60
N TRP A 365 0.94 -11.73 -4.71
CA TRP A 365 0.60 -10.83 -5.81
C TRP A 365 1.09 -11.34 -7.18
N MET A 366 2.17 -12.13 -7.19
CA MET A 366 2.72 -12.75 -8.38
C MET A 366 2.18 -14.17 -8.65
N ASP A 367 1.13 -14.60 -7.93
CA ASP A 367 0.55 -15.95 -7.99
C ASP A 367 1.60 -17.08 -7.88
N GLN A 368 2.65 -16.86 -7.07
CA GLN A 368 3.71 -17.80 -6.87
C GLN A 368 3.33 -18.85 -5.81
N GLN A 369 3.33 -20.14 -6.18
CA GLN A 369 3.01 -21.24 -5.28
C GLN A 369 4.07 -21.46 -4.18
N ASN A 370 5.28 -20.95 -4.38
CA ASN A 370 6.38 -21.04 -3.43
C ASN A 370 7.38 -19.89 -3.61
N MET A 371 8.36 -19.81 -2.72
CA MET A 371 9.35 -18.75 -2.68
C MET A 371 10.63 -19.04 -3.50
N ASN A 372 10.70 -20.16 -4.21
CA ASN A 372 11.98 -20.61 -4.81
C ASN A 372 12.56 -19.59 -5.78
N THR A 373 11.78 -19.12 -6.76
CA THR A 373 12.27 -18.16 -7.75
C THR A 373 12.71 -16.82 -7.11
N ILE A 374 12.00 -16.38 -6.07
CA ILE A 374 12.37 -15.16 -5.33
C ILE A 374 13.68 -15.41 -4.56
N ASN A 375 13.85 -16.58 -3.93
CA ASN A 375 15.07 -16.95 -3.23
C ASN A 375 16.26 -17.07 -4.20
N ASP A 376 16.06 -17.65 -5.38
CA ASP A 376 17.11 -17.73 -6.41
C ASP A 376 17.58 -16.33 -6.82
N LEU A 377 16.65 -15.39 -7.02
CA LEU A 377 16.97 -13.98 -7.32
C LEU A 377 17.65 -13.26 -6.14
N MET A 378 17.35 -13.66 -4.89
CA MET A 378 18.05 -13.19 -3.70
C MET A 378 19.48 -13.73 -3.63
N GLU A 379 19.70 -15.00 -3.94
CA GLU A 379 21.04 -15.61 -4.00
C GLU A 379 21.90 -14.98 -5.09
N MET A 380 21.30 -14.68 -6.23
CA MET A 380 21.96 -13.92 -7.32
C MET A 380 22.32 -12.47 -6.90
N GLY A 381 21.71 -11.93 -5.85
CA GLY A 381 21.97 -10.58 -5.38
C GLY A 381 21.15 -9.50 -6.07
N PHE A 382 20.10 -9.84 -6.81
CA PHE A 382 19.22 -8.89 -7.46
C PHE A 382 18.14 -8.39 -6.52
N ILE A 383 17.53 -9.30 -5.77
CA ILE A 383 16.59 -8.98 -4.69
C ILE A 383 17.36 -9.03 -3.37
N HIS A 384 17.20 -8.01 -2.53
CA HIS A 384 17.86 -7.92 -1.24
C HIS A 384 16.84 -8.10 -0.12
N PRO A 385 17.17 -8.86 0.94
CA PRO A 385 16.40 -8.83 2.17
C PRO A 385 16.64 -7.48 2.86
N LYS A 386 15.56 -6.77 3.18
CA LYS A 386 15.58 -5.58 4.03
C LYS A 386 15.64 -6.02 5.51
N ASN A 387 14.83 -7.02 5.84
CA ASN A 387 14.78 -7.68 7.13
C ASN A 387 14.34 -9.15 6.92
N ASN A 388 14.01 -9.87 7.99
CA ASN A 388 13.60 -11.28 7.89
C ASN A 388 12.30 -11.54 7.11
N ARG A 389 11.54 -10.49 6.77
CA ARG A 389 10.21 -10.61 6.13
C ARG A 389 10.06 -9.78 4.86
N GLU A 390 10.88 -8.75 4.68
CA GLU A 390 10.75 -7.81 3.58
C GLU A 390 11.91 -7.90 2.60
N ILE A 391 11.59 -7.66 1.34
CA ILE A 391 12.52 -7.67 0.21
C ILE A 391 12.43 -6.36 -0.57
N LEU A 392 13.53 -5.98 -1.20
CA LEU A 392 13.60 -4.81 -2.07
C LEU A 392 14.61 -5.03 -3.21
N LEU A 393 14.52 -4.21 -4.26
CA LEU A 393 15.56 -4.13 -5.28
C LEU A 393 16.62 -3.10 -4.88
N HIS A 394 17.89 -3.45 -5.11
CA HIS A 394 18.94 -2.43 -5.06
C HIS A 394 18.65 -1.35 -6.13
N PRO A 395 18.80 -0.05 -5.81
CA PRO A 395 18.43 1.02 -6.75
C PRO A 395 19.08 0.90 -8.13
N MET A 396 20.36 0.50 -8.22
CA MET A 396 21.05 0.32 -9.50
C MET A 396 20.52 -0.91 -10.28
N ILE A 397 20.18 -1.99 -9.60
CA ILE A 397 19.51 -3.15 -10.24
C ILE A 397 18.15 -2.74 -10.79
N ARG A 398 17.42 -1.88 -10.04
CA ARG A 398 16.14 -1.36 -10.50
C ARG A 398 16.29 -0.58 -11.80
N GLU A 399 17.26 0.35 -11.87
CA GLU A 399 17.55 1.15 -13.06
C GLU A 399 17.87 0.24 -14.27
N VAL A 400 18.77 -0.72 -14.11
CA VAL A 400 19.14 -1.71 -15.16
C VAL A 400 17.95 -2.58 -15.55
N ALA A 401 17.20 -3.11 -14.58
CA ALA A 401 16.05 -3.98 -14.84
C ALA A 401 14.92 -3.24 -15.57
N VAL A 402 14.67 -1.96 -15.25
CA VAL A 402 13.69 -1.14 -15.95
C VAL A 402 14.11 -0.96 -17.43
N GLU A 403 15.39 -0.70 -17.69
CA GLU A 403 15.89 -0.49 -19.06
C GLU A 403 15.90 -1.78 -19.87
N GLU A 404 16.39 -2.88 -19.30
CA GLU A 404 16.51 -4.17 -19.98
C GLU A 404 15.17 -4.89 -20.14
N LEU A 405 14.40 -4.97 -19.07
CA LEU A 405 13.19 -5.77 -19.03
C LEU A 405 11.93 -4.99 -19.43
N LYS A 406 12.03 -3.65 -19.48
CA LYS A 406 10.99 -2.73 -19.98
C LYS A 406 9.60 -3.04 -19.44
N PRO A 407 9.36 -2.90 -18.13
CA PRO A 407 8.08 -3.21 -17.51
C PRO A 407 6.94 -2.48 -18.20
N SER A 408 5.91 -3.22 -18.59
CA SER A 408 4.76 -2.70 -19.33
C SER A 408 3.45 -3.27 -18.80
N VAL A 409 2.33 -2.65 -19.15
CA VAL A 409 1.00 -3.09 -18.74
C VAL A 409 0.76 -4.55 -19.12
N ARG A 410 1.17 -4.98 -20.32
CA ARG A 410 1.04 -6.37 -20.75
C ARG A 410 2.00 -7.30 -20.04
N SER A 411 3.25 -6.90 -19.90
CA SER A 411 4.30 -7.76 -19.33
C SER A 411 4.24 -7.87 -17.81
N CYS A 412 3.53 -6.99 -17.12
CA CYS A 412 3.31 -6.99 -15.69
C CYS A 412 1.82 -7.22 -15.33
N SER A 413 1.07 -7.86 -16.24
CA SER A 413 -0.39 -8.04 -16.07
C SER A 413 -0.73 -8.81 -14.78
N VAL A 414 0.06 -9.80 -14.39
CA VAL A 414 -0.17 -10.57 -13.14
C VAL A 414 -0.23 -9.66 -11.93
N LEU A 415 0.72 -8.74 -11.79
CA LEU A 415 0.73 -7.78 -10.68
C LEU A 415 -0.45 -6.81 -10.74
N LEU A 416 -0.75 -6.26 -11.94
CA LEU A 416 -1.87 -5.33 -12.12
C LEU A 416 -3.21 -6.00 -11.81
N ASP A 417 -3.42 -7.22 -12.31
CA ASP A 417 -4.65 -7.98 -12.09
C ASP A 417 -4.82 -8.32 -10.60
N SER A 418 -3.74 -8.73 -9.91
CA SER A 418 -3.77 -8.95 -8.45
C SER A 418 -4.10 -7.68 -7.65
N LEU A 419 -3.51 -6.54 -8.00
CA LEU A 419 -3.83 -5.27 -7.34
C LEU A 419 -5.28 -4.83 -7.61
N GLN A 420 -5.79 -5.10 -8.80
CA GLN A 420 -7.17 -4.84 -9.16
C GLN A 420 -8.13 -5.75 -8.38
N GLU A 421 -7.84 -7.04 -8.25
CA GLU A 421 -8.62 -7.96 -7.41
C GLU A 421 -8.65 -7.51 -5.95
N ILE A 422 -7.50 -7.12 -5.39
CA ILE A 422 -7.40 -6.58 -4.04
C ILE A 422 -8.27 -5.33 -3.88
N SER A 423 -8.31 -4.45 -4.88
CA SER A 423 -9.12 -3.24 -4.84
C SER A 423 -10.63 -3.51 -4.79
N LEU A 424 -11.06 -4.68 -5.24
CA LEU A 424 -12.45 -5.12 -5.19
C LEU A 424 -12.81 -5.87 -3.90
N MET A 425 -11.82 -6.28 -3.10
CA MET A 425 -12.06 -6.98 -1.83
C MET A 425 -12.52 -6.01 -0.74
N HIS A 426 -13.36 -6.51 0.17
CA HIS A 426 -13.72 -5.81 1.40
C HIS A 426 -12.80 -6.29 2.53
N GLY A 427 -12.42 -5.38 3.41
CA GLY A 427 -11.82 -5.76 4.69
C GLY A 427 -10.31 -5.95 4.73
N LEU A 428 -9.55 -5.24 3.93
CA LEU A 428 -8.10 -5.21 4.11
C LEU A 428 -7.70 -4.27 5.26
N ASP A 429 -6.72 -4.70 6.05
CA ASP A 429 -6.17 -3.86 7.09
C ASP A 429 -5.42 -2.63 6.50
N PHE A 430 -5.25 -1.59 7.33
CA PHE A 430 -4.61 -0.34 6.91
C PHE A 430 -3.19 -0.54 6.34
N MET A 431 -2.41 -1.48 6.90
CA MET A 431 -1.03 -1.75 6.44
C MET A 431 -1.00 -2.39 5.06
N ASN A 432 -1.98 -3.23 4.73
CA ASN A 432 -2.15 -3.77 3.39
C ASN A 432 -2.50 -2.66 2.39
N ASN A 433 -3.40 -1.77 2.75
CA ASN A 433 -3.83 -0.64 1.91
C ASN A 433 -2.66 0.28 1.58
N LYS A 434 -1.86 0.66 2.57
CA LYS A 434 -0.69 1.53 2.38
C LYS A 434 0.31 0.95 1.37
N GLN A 435 0.58 -0.36 1.44
CA GLN A 435 1.46 -1.02 0.49
C GLN A 435 0.89 -1.00 -0.94
N VAL A 436 -0.43 -1.21 -1.10
CA VAL A 436 -1.10 -1.10 -2.40
C VAL A 436 -0.98 0.32 -2.95
N PHE A 437 -1.28 1.35 -2.15
CA PHE A 437 -1.23 2.75 -2.57
C PHE A 437 0.15 3.15 -3.08
N HIS A 438 1.20 2.88 -2.31
CA HIS A 438 2.57 3.20 -2.72
C HIS A 438 3.01 2.39 -3.96
N THR A 439 2.53 1.15 -4.11
CA THR A 439 2.84 0.36 -5.31
C THR A 439 2.17 0.96 -6.54
N VAL A 440 0.93 1.43 -6.43
CA VAL A 440 0.24 2.13 -7.53
C VAL A 440 0.94 3.41 -7.92
N GLU A 441 1.38 4.24 -6.96
CA GLU A 441 2.18 5.44 -7.24
C GLU A 441 3.48 5.10 -7.99
N SER A 442 4.16 4.02 -7.59
CA SER A 442 5.36 3.53 -8.29
C SER A 442 5.05 3.01 -9.69
N ILE A 443 3.90 2.36 -9.90
CA ILE A 443 3.42 1.92 -11.22
C ILE A 443 3.21 3.12 -12.13
N ILE A 444 2.49 4.14 -11.67
CA ILE A 444 2.19 5.37 -12.45
C ILE A 444 3.48 5.98 -13.02
N THR A 445 4.55 6.02 -12.22
CA THR A 445 5.81 6.66 -12.61
C THR A 445 6.71 5.79 -13.49
N THR A 446 6.55 4.46 -13.47
CA THR A 446 7.55 3.54 -14.03
C THR A 446 7.05 2.73 -15.22
N ILE A 447 5.75 2.37 -15.27
CA ILE A 447 5.22 1.40 -16.22
C ILE A 447 5.10 1.97 -17.64
N ARG A 448 5.39 1.15 -18.66
CA ARG A 448 5.12 1.49 -20.05
C ARG A 448 3.67 1.15 -20.42
N LYS A 449 2.99 2.08 -21.08
CA LYS A 449 1.55 2.05 -21.35
C LYS A 449 1.25 1.38 -22.71
N ASP A 450 1.71 0.15 -22.91
CA ASP A 450 1.55 -0.61 -24.15
C ASP A 450 0.15 -1.23 -24.33
N ASP A 451 -0.72 -1.09 -23.32
CA ASP A 451 -2.14 -1.43 -23.35
C ASP A 451 -2.94 -0.38 -22.56
N THR A 452 -3.26 0.72 -23.25
CA THR A 452 -3.89 1.89 -22.61
C THR A 452 -5.28 1.57 -22.08
N ALA A 453 -6.07 0.72 -22.75
CA ALA A 453 -7.40 0.38 -22.31
C ALA A 453 -7.37 -0.42 -20.99
N LYS A 454 -6.48 -1.43 -20.89
CA LYS A 454 -6.28 -2.18 -19.64
C LYS A 454 -5.76 -1.27 -18.53
N TYR A 455 -4.87 -0.34 -18.86
CA TYR A 455 -4.29 0.58 -17.89
C TYR A 455 -5.32 1.58 -17.34
N LEU A 456 -6.17 2.17 -18.19
CA LEU A 456 -7.24 3.06 -17.74
C LEU A 456 -8.22 2.32 -16.82
N LEU A 457 -8.62 1.10 -17.17
CA LEU A 457 -9.47 0.28 -16.32
C LEU A 457 -8.82 -0.01 -14.95
N PHE A 458 -7.51 -0.29 -14.93
CA PHE A 458 -6.77 -0.46 -13.70
C PHE A 458 -6.80 0.81 -12.83
N LEU A 459 -6.54 1.99 -13.42
CA LEU A 459 -6.55 3.27 -12.71
C LEU A 459 -7.94 3.59 -12.14
N GLU A 460 -9.01 3.34 -12.90
CA GLU A 460 -10.39 3.54 -12.46
C GLU A 460 -10.74 2.69 -11.22
N ASN A 461 -10.38 1.41 -11.24
CA ASN A 461 -10.66 0.49 -10.12
C ASN A 461 -9.87 0.88 -8.86
N VAL A 462 -8.61 1.19 -9.04
CA VAL A 462 -7.75 1.57 -7.90
C VAL A 462 -8.14 2.95 -7.36
N PHE A 463 -8.62 3.87 -8.20
CA PHE A 463 -9.15 5.15 -7.74
C PHE A 463 -10.30 4.97 -6.74
N GLN A 464 -11.26 4.12 -7.05
CA GLN A 464 -12.38 3.83 -6.15
C GLN A 464 -11.92 3.23 -4.81
N TYR A 465 -10.90 2.37 -4.87
CA TYR A 465 -10.29 1.81 -3.67
C TYR A 465 -9.60 2.88 -2.82
N MET A 466 -8.85 3.80 -3.43
CA MET A 466 -8.22 4.92 -2.74
C MET A 466 -9.25 5.91 -2.16
N ASP A 467 -10.36 6.16 -2.86
CA ASP A 467 -11.46 6.99 -2.33
C ASP A 467 -12.10 6.37 -1.09
N LYS A 468 -12.36 5.06 -1.09
CA LYS A 468 -12.87 4.34 0.08
C LYS A 468 -12.02 4.59 1.33
N TYR A 469 -10.70 4.66 1.18
CA TYR A 469 -9.75 4.89 2.27
C TYR A 469 -9.29 6.35 2.39
N ARG A 470 -9.85 7.25 1.60
CA ARG A 470 -9.55 8.70 1.62
C ARG A 470 -8.07 9.03 1.41
N TYR A 471 -7.41 8.29 0.52
CA TYR A 471 -6.01 8.54 0.17
C TYR A 471 -5.90 9.60 -0.94
N GLU A 472 -6.10 10.88 -0.57
CA GLU A 472 -6.20 12.02 -1.51
C GLU A 472 -4.96 12.16 -2.41
N ALA A 473 -3.74 11.88 -1.92
CA ALA A 473 -2.51 12.02 -2.71
C ALA A 473 -2.48 11.04 -3.90
N GLY A 474 -2.82 9.77 -3.67
CA GLY A 474 -2.88 8.77 -4.72
C GLY A 474 -4.02 9.03 -5.71
N MET A 475 -5.19 9.46 -5.22
CA MET A 475 -6.32 9.87 -6.06
C MET A 475 -5.93 11.01 -7.00
N GLN A 476 -5.21 12.02 -6.49
CA GLN A 476 -4.72 13.13 -7.29
C GLN A 476 -3.73 12.66 -8.38
N ALA A 477 -2.79 11.77 -8.03
CA ALA A 477 -1.84 11.19 -8.99
C ALA A 477 -2.55 10.42 -10.11
N ILE A 478 -3.58 9.65 -9.80
CA ILE A 478 -4.39 8.94 -10.80
C ILE A 478 -5.13 9.92 -11.72
N ILE A 479 -5.72 10.98 -11.18
CA ILE A 479 -6.40 12.00 -11.98
C ILE A 479 -5.43 12.70 -12.94
N GLU A 480 -4.23 13.05 -12.48
CA GLU A 480 -3.19 13.66 -13.30
C GLU A 480 -2.76 12.72 -14.42
N GLU A 481 -2.56 11.45 -14.11
CA GLU A 481 -2.20 10.41 -15.06
C GLU A 481 -3.28 10.16 -16.10
N MET A 482 -4.54 9.97 -15.69
CA MET A 482 -5.67 9.84 -16.60
C MET A 482 -5.84 11.08 -17.48
N THR A 483 -5.63 12.27 -16.90
CA THR A 483 -5.69 13.54 -17.64
C THR A 483 -4.64 13.58 -18.75
N ALA A 484 -3.40 13.17 -18.44
CA ALA A 484 -2.31 13.15 -19.42
C ALA A 484 -2.58 12.14 -20.56
N ILE A 485 -3.13 10.96 -20.22
CA ILE A 485 -3.47 9.94 -21.23
C ILE A 485 -4.62 10.38 -22.12
N LEU A 486 -5.69 10.94 -21.52
CA LEU A 486 -6.91 11.33 -22.23
C LEU A 486 -6.84 12.73 -22.87
N ALA A 487 -5.69 13.41 -22.79
CA ALA A 487 -5.41 14.64 -23.55
C ALA A 487 -5.35 14.40 -25.07
N ASP A 488 -5.04 13.18 -25.48
CA ASP A 488 -5.15 12.74 -26.87
C ASP A 488 -6.58 12.24 -27.14
N ASP A 489 -7.30 12.94 -27.98
CA ASP A 489 -8.71 12.62 -28.30
C ASP A 489 -8.87 11.26 -29.01
N SER A 490 -7.80 10.73 -29.60
CA SER A 490 -7.80 9.39 -30.23
C SER A 490 -7.68 8.26 -29.21
N VAL A 491 -7.34 8.57 -27.96
CA VAL A 491 -7.12 7.60 -26.88
C VAL A 491 -8.29 7.58 -25.91
N GLY A 492 -8.68 6.37 -25.48
CA GLY A 492 -9.77 6.17 -24.54
C GLY A 492 -11.17 6.36 -25.17
N THR A 493 -12.19 6.07 -24.38
CA THR A 493 -13.60 6.14 -24.75
C THR A 493 -14.28 7.34 -24.09
N SER A 494 -15.54 7.61 -24.47
CA SER A 494 -16.38 8.56 -23.75
C SER A 494 -16.64 8.15 -22.30
N ALA A 495 -16.64 6.84 -22.01
CA ALA A 495 -16.76 6.30 -20.67
C ALA A 495 -15.51 6.64 -19.81
N ASP A 496 -14.29 6.46 -20.34
CA ASP A 496 -13.06 6.79 -19.63
C ASP A 496 -12.99 8.30 -19.30
N ARG A 497 -13.44 9.15 -20.24
CA ARG A 497 -13.53 10.61 -19.99
C ARG A 497 -14.58 10.98 -18.96
N ALA A 498 -15.72 10.29 -18.96
CA ALA A 498 -16.75 10.48 -17.95
C ALA A 498 -16.27 10.02 -16.55
N CYS A 499 -15.55 8.89 -16.46
CA CYS A 499 -14.90 8.43 -15.24
C CYS A 499 -13.87 9.44 -14.69
N LEU A 500 -13.07 10.06 -15.56
CA LEU A 500 -12.14 11.12 -15.16
C LEU A 500 -12.87 12.35 -14.57
N LEU A 501 -14.00 12.75 -15.16
CA LEU A 501 -14.78 13.88 -14.63
C LEU A 501 -15.44 13.55 -13.28
N ASP A 502 -15.93 12.32 -13.12
CA ASP A 502 -16.44 11.81 -11.83
C ASP A 502 -15.33 11.79 -10.76
N ALA A 503 -14.17 11.26 -11.10
CA ALA A 503 -13.01 11.26 -10.20
C ALA A 503 -12.61 12.69 -9.76
N ARG A 504 -12.62 13.66 -10.67
CA ARG A 504 -12.38 15.07 -10.34
C ARG A 504 -13.44 15.64 -9.41
N ALA A 505 -14.71 15.26 -9.61
CA ALA A 505 -15.80 15.70 -8.75
C ALA A 505 -15.64 15.18 -7.31
N VAL A 506 -15.08 13.98 -7.11
CA VAL A 506 -14.82 13.40 -5.78
C VAL A 506 -13.84 14.27 -4.98
N LEU A 507 -12.78 14.79 -5.59
CA LEU A 507 -11.79 15.64 -4.92
C LEU A 507 -12.18 17.13 -4.84
N GLU A 508 -13.16 17.57 -5.62
CA GLU A 508 -13.62 18.97 -5.59
C GLU A 508 -14.36 19.27 -4.28
N LYS A 509 -14.03 20.38 -3.63
CA LYS A 509 -14.65 20.80 -2.34
C LYS A 509 -15.92 21.61 -2.51
N ASN A 510 -16.10 22.24 -3.67
CA ASN A 510 -17.24 23.10 -3.95
C ASN A 510 -18.39 22.29 -4.58
N THR A 511 -19.49 22.13 -3.84
CA THR A 511 -20.64 21.34 -4.29
C THR A 511 -21.22 21.80 -5.64
N LYS A 512 -21.19 23.09 -5.97
CA LYS A 512 -21.64 23.59 -7.26
C LYS A 512 -20.75 23.09 -8.40
N LYS A 513 -19.43 23.14 -8.22
CA LYS A 513 -18.49 22.60 -9.20
C LYS A 513 -18.56 21.09 -9.30
N GLN A 514 -18.80 20.39 -8.19
CA GLN A 514 -19.08 18.94 -8.21
C GLN A 514 -20.25 18.62 -9.13
N ILE A 515 -21.36 19.35 -8.99
CA ILE A 515 -22.56 19.20 -9.84
C ILE A 515 -22.19 19.46 -11.31
N GLU A 516 -21.51 20.58 -11.61
CA GLU A 516 -21.08 20.94 -12.96
C GLU A 516 -20.23 19.84 -13.62
N LEU A 517 -19.30 19.23 -12.85
CA LEU A 517 -18.44 18.12 -13.33
C LEU A 517 -19.24 16.85 -13.62
N ILE A 518 -20.18 16.47 -12.76
CA ILE A 518 -20.99 15.27 -12.99
C ILE A 518 -21.99 15.48 -14.16
N GLU A 519 -22.57 16.67 -14.29
CA GLU A 519 -23.41 17.02 -15.44
C GLU A 519 -22.61 16.96 -16.76
N GLU A 520 -21.35 17.41 -16.73
CA GLU A 520 -20.42 17.27 -17.86
C GLU A 520 -20.13 15.80 -18.15
N ALA A 521 -19.87 14.98 -17.11
CA ALA A 521 -19.62 13.56 -17.26
C ALA A 521 -20.79 12.83 -17.94
N ILE A 522 -22.03 13.14 -17.55
CA ILE A 522 -23.25 12.60 -18.20
C ILE A 522 -23.33 13.04 -19.67
N ARG A 523 -23.02 14.31 -19.97
CA ARG A 523 -23.02 14.80 -21.36
C ARG A 523 -21.96 14.14 -22.23
N VAL A 524 -20.73 13.98 -21.70
CA VAL A 524 -19.61 13.31 -22.39
C VAL A 524 -19.88 11.83 -22.61
N LEU A 525 -20.51 11.15 -21.63
CA LEU A 525 -20.89 9.75 -21.77
C LEU A 525 -21.85 9.52 -22.94
N GLY A 526 -22.77 10.45 -23.18
CA GLY A 526 -23.70 10.43 -24.30
C GLY A 526 -24.78 9.34 -24.18
N ASN A 527 -25.05 8.63 -25.29
CA ASN A 527 -26.12 7.64 -25.34
C ASN A 527 -25.81 6.44 -24.41
N VAL A 528 -26.84 6.05 -23.64
CA VAL A 528 -26.75 4.88 -22.76
C VAL A 528 -26.97 3.61 -23.57
N HIS A 529 -26.13 2.61 -23.33
CA HIS A 529 -26.19 1.28 -23.92
C HIS A 529 -25.67 0.25 -22.90
N PRO A 530 -25.85 -1.07 -23.12
CA PRO A 530 -25.49 -2.08 -22.12
C PRO A 530 -24.05 -1.97 -21.58
N GLY A 531 -23.11 -1.51 -22.43
CA GLY A 531 -21.69 -1.38 -22.06
C GLY A 531 -21.37 -0.18 -21.14
N ASN A 532 -22.21 0.86 -21.05
CA ASN A 532 -21.99 2.03 -20.21
C ASN A 532 -23.15 2.31 -19.23
N ALA A 533 -24.17 1.47 -19.21
CA ALA A 533 -25.39 1.70 -18.41
C ALA A 533 -25.11 1.75 -16.92
N HIS A 534 -24.16 0.95 -16.41
CA HIS A 534 -23.76 0.97 -14.99
C HIS A 534 -23.12 2.32 -14.63
N LEU A 535 -22.17 2.80 -15.45
CA LEU A 535 -21.55 4.11 -15.25
C LEU A 535 -22.59 5.24 -15.32
N ALA A 536 -23.53 5.17 -16.30
CA ALA A 536 -24.60 6.15 -16.39
C ALA A 536 -25.45 6.17 -15.11
N ALA A 537 -25.80 5.01 -14.57
CA ALA A 537 -26.56 4.90 -13.32
C ALA A 537 -25.79 5.48 -12.14
N ASN A 538 -24.47 5.21 -12.03
CA ASN A 538 -23.60 5.75 -10.99
C ASN A 538 -23.54 7.29 -11.06
N LEU A 539 -23.34 7.85 -12.24
CA LEU A 539 -23.30 9.31 -12.44
C LEU A 539 -24.64 9.98 -12.04
N HIS A 540 -25.77 9.38 -12.40
CA HIS A 540 -27.07 9.88 -11.99
C HIS A 540 -27.28 9.78 -10.47
N ALA A 541 -26.85 8.69 -9.83
CA ALA A 541 -26.92 8.55 -8.38
C ALA A 541 -26.03 9.57 -7.65
N ASN A 542 -24.79 9.77 -8.14
CA ASN A 542 -23.86 10.78 -7.61
C ASN A 542 -24.43 12.19 -7.74
N LEU A 543 -24.99 12.53 -8.91
CA LEU A 543 -25.65 13.82 -9.13
C LEU A 543 -26.84 14.02 -8.18
N GLY A 544 -27.66 12.98 -8.00
CA GLY A 544 -28.75 12.99 -7.04
C GLY A 544 -28.28 13.22 -5.59
N ALA A 545 -27.20 12.58 -5.18
CA ALA A 545 -26.61 12.78 -3.86
C ALA A 545 -26.06 14.21 -3.67
N LEU A 546 -25.46 14.79 -4.70
CA LEU A 546 -24.99 16.16 -4.68
C LEU A 546 -26.14 17.18 -4.59
N TYR A 547 -27.25 16.95 -5.31
CA TYR A 547 -28.45 17.78 -5.18
C TYR A 547 -29.12 17.64 -3.82
N HIS A 548 -29.12 16.43 -3.23
CA HIS A 548 -29.56 16.22 -1.86
C HIS A 548 -28.71 17.07 -0.86
N LYS A 549 -27.37 17.01 -0.99
CA LYS A 549 -26.44 17.81 -0.20
C LYS A 549 -26.66 19.33 -0.39
N ALA A 550 -27.08 19.76 -1.58
CA ALA A 550 -27.41 21.14 -1.91
C ALA A 550 -28.85 21.54 -1.47
N GLY A 551 -29.62 20.65 -0.84
CA GLY A 551 -31.00 20.91 -0.39
C GLY A 551 -32.05 20.90 -1.49
N ARG A 552 -31.70 20.48 -2.71
CA ARG A 552 -32.59 20.42 -3.88
C ARG A 552 -33.24 19.02 -3.98
N MET A 553 -34.20 18.75 -3.09
CA MET A 553 -34.81 17.42 -2.94
C MET A 553 -35.59 16.96 -4.19
N ASP A 554 -36.16 17.89 -4.96
CA ASP A 554 -36.79 17.66 -6.24
C ASP A 554 -35.86 17.04 -7.27
N LEU A 555 -34.68 17.63 -7.45
CA LEU A 555 -33.64 17.14 -8.35
C LEU A 555 -32.97 15.89 -7.83
N ALA A 556 -32.71 15.83 -6.52
CA ALA A 556 -32.13 14.64 -5.89
C ALA A 556 -32.97 13.39 -6.19
N LYS A 557 -34.31 13.48 -5.98
CA LYS A 557 -35.24 12.39 -6.31
C LYS A 557 -35.24 12.06 -7.79
N LEU A 558 -35.29 13.07 -8.67
CA LEU A 558 -35.33 12.88 -10.12
C LEU A 558 -34.09 12.08 -10.60
N TYR A 559 -32.91 12.52 -10.24
CA TYR A 559 -31.67 11.89 -10.73
C TYR A 559 -31.41 10.52 -10.10
N MET A 560 -31.66 10.33 -8.80
CA MET A 560 -31.56 8.98 -8.21
C MET A 560 -32.58 8.01 -8.82
N GLU A 561 -33.80 8.47 -9.13
CA GLU A 561 -34.81 7.65 -9.81
C GLU A 561 -34.35 7.26 -11.20
N GLN A 562 -33.78 8.17 -11.98
CA GLN A 562 -33.19 7.87 -13.28
C GLN A 562 -32.08 6.82 -13.19
N GLY A 563 -31.18 6.94 -12.19
CA GLY A 563 -30.15 5.93 -11.94
C GLY A 563 -30.75 4.55 -11.67
N VAL A 564 -31.76 4.46 -10.79
CA VAL A 564 -32.44 3.18 -10.49
C VAL A 564 -33.16 2.63 -11.72
N GLN A 565 -33.80 3.46 -12.54
CA GLN A 565 -34.46 3.03 -13.79
C GLN A 565 -33.47 2.41 -14.76
N LEU A 566 -32.26 3.00 -14.92
CA LEU A 566 -31.20 2.42 -15.75
C LEU A 566 -30.73 1.06 -15.22
N LEU A 567 -30.55 0.91 -13.90
CA LEU A 567 -30.18 -0.37 -13.30
C LEU A 567 -31.27 -1.45 -13.56
N GLU A 568 -32.53 -1.09 -13.50
CA GLU A 568 -33.64 -2.01 -13.78
C GLU A 568 -33.75 -2.37 -15.27
N GLU A 569 -33.61 -1.37 -16.15
CA GLU A 569 -33.72 -1.54 -17.62
C GLU A 569 -32.64 -2.50 -18.15
N TYR A 570 -31.39 -2.36 -17.62
CA TYR A 570 -30.28 -3.16 -18.07
C TYR A 570 -29.98 -4.39 -17.18
N ASN A 571 -30.86 -4.73 -16.23
CA ASN A 571 -30.75 -5.88 -15.31
C ASN A 571 -29.47 -5.85 -14.45
N LEU A 572 -29.09 -4.66 -13.98
CA LEU A 572 -27.85 -4.43 -13.19
C LEU A 572 -28.08 -4.36 -11.66
N THR A 573 -29.30 -4.62 -11.18
CA THR A 573 -29.70 -4.39 -9.77
C THR A 573 -29.04 -5.31 -8.75
N GLY A 574 -28.38 -6.38 -9.18
CA GLY A 574 -27.74 -7.37 -8.30
C GLY A 574 -26.29 -7.09 -7.94
N TYR A 575 -25.67 -6.07 -8.49
CA TYR A 575 -24.30 -5.69 -8.20
C TYR A 575 -24.20 -4.83 -6.93
N HIS A 576 -23.09 -4.92 -6.21
CA HIS A 576 -22.88 -4.23 -4.93
C HIS A 576 -23.16 -2.72 -5.00
N ASP A 577 -22.59 -2.04 -5.97
CA ASP A 577 -22.79 -0.58 -6.14
C ASP A 577 -24.26 -0.24 -6.45
N SER A 578 -24.92 -1.07 -7.25
CA SER A 578 -26.34 -0.92 -7.54
C SER A 578 -27.21 -1.09 -6.31
N VAL A 579 -26.88 -2.05 -5.45
CA VAL A 579 -27.56 -2.25 -4.16
C VAL A 579 -27.46 -1.00 -3.32
N THR A 580 -26.26 -0.43 -3.20
CA THR A 580 -26.02 0.81 -2.44
C THR A 580 -26.82 1.99 -3.01
N GLN A 581 -26.88 2.15 -4.33
CA GLN A 581 -27.65 3.20 -4.98
C GLN A 581 -29.15 3.08 -4.69
N ILE A 582 -29.69 1.87 -4.84
CA ILE A 582 -31.14 1.61 -4.59
C ILE A 582 -31.45 1.81 -3.10
N CYS A 583 -30.57 1.44 -2.21
CA CYS A 583 -30.69 1.70 -0.76
C CYS A 583 -30.71 3.21 -0.46
N ASN A 584 -29.82 3.99 -1.08
CA ASN A 584 -29.76 5.44 -0.92
C ASN A 584 -31.03 6.11 -1.49
N TYR A 585 -31.50 5.67 -2.65
CA TYR A 585 -32.77 6.14 -3.21
C TYR A 585 -33.95 5.82 -2.29
N ALA A 586 -34.03 4.59 -1.76
CA ALA A 586 -35.09 4.20 -0.82
C ALA A 586 -35.07 5.03 0.46
N ALA A 587 -33.89 5.36 0.99
CA ALA A 587 -33.74 6.27 2.14
C ALA A 587 -34.28 7.66 1.80
N LEU A 588 -33.87 8.24 0.65
CA LEU A 588 -34.34 9.56 0.21
C LEU A 588 -35.86 9.64 0.06
N ILE A 589 -36.48 8.69 -0.66
CA ILE A 589 -37.95 8.72 -0.83
C ILE A 589 -38.71 8.44 0.46
N THR A 590 -38.07 7.77 1.42
CA THR A 590 -38.64 7.59 2.77
C THR A 590 -38.69 8.93 3.50
N ASP A 591 -37.65 9.74 3.42
CA ASP A 591 -37.59 11.08 4.02
C ASP A 591 -38.57 12.06 3.33
N LEU A 592 -38.84 11.84 2.05
CA LEU A 592 -39.84 12.57 1.27
C LEU A 592 -41.28 12.11 1.51
N GLY A 593 -41.53 11.17 2.42
CA GLY A 593 -42.85 10.71 2.83
C GLY A 593 -43.43 9.57 1.96
N GLU A 594 -42.57 8.84 1.20
CA GLU A 594 -42.99 7.69 0.37
C GLU A 594 -42.47 6.34 0.94
N PRO A 595 -42.58 6.03 2.26
CA PRO A 595 -41.92 4.84 2.85
C PRO A 595 -42.53 3.51 2.32
N GLN A 596 -43.74 3.49 1.83
CA GLN A 596 -44.32 2.30 1.22
C GLN A 596 -43.64 1.94 -0.11
N ARG A 597 -43.37 2.94 -0.93
CA ARG A 597 -42.65 2.77 -2.20
C ARG A 597 -41.22 2.33 -1.96
N ALA A 598 -40.54 2.94 -0.98
CA ALA A 598 -39.21 2.55 -0.55
C ALA A 598 -39.14 1.08 -0.10
N TYR A 599 -40.06 0.67 0.75
CA TYR A 599 -40.11 -0.71 1.23
C TYR A 599 -40.34 -1.72 0.09
N SER A 600 -41.22 -1.40 -0.85
CA SER A 600 -41.49 -2.26 -2.02
C SER A 600 -40.26 -2.41 -2.94
N ALA A 601 -39.54 -1.32 -3.17
CA ALA A 601 -38.28 -1.35 -3.92
C ALA A 601 -37.22 -2.22 -3.25
N LEU A 602 -37.02 -2.04 -1.94
CA LEU A 602 -36.07 -2.84 -1.15
C LEU A 602 -36.46 -4.32 -1.08
N LEU A 603 -37.76 -4.63 -1.03
CA LEU A 603 -38.23 -6.01 -1.03
C LEU A 603 -37.96 -6.72 -2.37
N LYS A 604 -38.10 -6.00 -3.49
CA LYS A 604 -37.72 -6.48 -4.83
C LYS A 604 -36.21 -6.73 -4.90
N LEU A 605 -35.41 -5.75 -4.44
CA LEU A 605 -33.95 -5.84 -4.40
C LEU A 605 -33.48 -7.01 -3.53
N ALA A 606 -34.06 -7.18 -2.34
CA ALA A 606 -33.71 -8.29 -1.44
C ALA A 606 -33.95 -9.68 -2.09
N ARG A 607 -35.00 -9.82 -2.90
CA ARG A 607 -35.23 -11.07 -3.66
C ARG A 607 -34.15 -11.27 -4.71
N THR A 608 -33.84 -10.25 -5.50
CA THR A 608 -32.80 -10.32 -6.54
C THR A 608 -31.44 -10.69 -5.93
N VAL A 609 -31.02 -10.02 -4.85
CA VAL A 609 -29.73 -10.31 -4.20
C VAL A 609 -29.69 -11.71 -3.60
N LYS A 610 -30.79 -12.16 -2.98
CA LYS A 610 -30.88 -13.52 -2.44
C LYS A 610 -30.79 -14.59 -3.52
N GLU A 611 -31.36 -14.34 -4.71
CA GLU A 611 -31.34 -15.28 -5.85
C GLU A 611 -29.96 -15.34 -6.51
N LEU A 612 -29.25 -14.20 -6.61
CA LEU A 612 -27.96 -14.11 -7.29
C LEU A 612 -26.77 -14.50 -6.39
N ASN A 613 -26.79 -14.05 -5.15
CA ASN A 613 -25.65 -14.18 -4.24
C ASN A 613 -25.97 -15.09 -3.04
N SER A 614 -26.58 -14.51 -2.00
CA SER A 614 -26.95 -15.21 -0.76
C SER A 614 -27.76 -14.28 0.13
N ASP A 615 -28.49 -14.82 1.11
CA ASP A 615 -29.10 -14.04 2.19
C ASP A 615 -28.14 -13.84 3.39
N GLN A 616 -26.86 -14.22 3.25
CA GLN A 616 -25.78 -14.03 4.23
C GLN A 616 -24.66 -13.12 3.73
N CYS A 617 -24.85 -12.42 2.61
CA CYS A 617 -23.85 -11.50 2.07
C CYS A 617 -24.02 -10.08 2.62
N LEU A 618 -22.97 -9.26 2.48
CA LEU A 618 -22.94 -7.86 2.91
C LEU A 618 -24.12 -7.05 2.34
N ASP A 619 -24.39 -7.23 1.04
CA ASP A 619 -25.45 -6.52 0.34
C ASP A 619 -26.84 -6.80 0.93
N PHE A 620 -27.09 -8.06 1.27
CA PHE A 620 -28.33 -8.43 1.92
C PHE A 620 -28.43 -7.83 3.34
N GLY A 621 -27.31 -7.76 4.07
CA GLY A 621 -27.22 -7.07 5.35
C GLY A 621 -27.56 -5.58 5.25
N LEU A 622 -27.01 -4.88 4.25
CA LEU A 622 -27.28 -3.46 3.98
C LEU A 622 -28.78 -3.23 3.63
N ILE A 623 -29.36 -4.07 2.78
CA ILE A 623 -30.78 -4.00 2.46
C ILE A 623 -31.63 -4.18 3.72
N GLN A 624 -31.32 -5.16 4.58
CA GLN A 624 -32.05 -5.39 5.83
C GLN A 624 -31.93 -4.17 6.76
N GLN A 625 -30.76 -3.54 6.86
CA GLN A 625 -30.56 -2.34 7.68
C GLN A 625 -31.48 -1.20 7.19
N VAL A 626 -31.51 -0.93 5.87
CA VAL A 626 -32.34 0.14 5.32
C VAL A 626 -33.82 -0.19 5.43
N MET A 627 -34.23 -1.45 5.21
CA MET A 627 -35.61 -1.89 5.43
C MET A 627 -36.06 -1.65 6.86
N GLY A 628 -35.18 -1.92 7.84
CA GLY A 628 -35.45 -1.63 9.24
C GLY A 628 -35.72 -0.14 9.48
N SER A 629 -34.89 0.74 8.91
CA SER A 629 -35.06 2.20 9.01
C SER A 629 -36.35 2.68 8.34
N VAL A 630 -36.71 2.14 7.17
CA VAL A 630 -37.98 2.43 6.49
C VAL A 630 -39.17 1.99 7.36
N CYS A 631 -39.10 0.81 7.98
CA CYS A 631 -40.18 0.33 8.88
C CYS A 631 -40.35 1.23 10.12
N VAL A 632 -39.27 1.83 10.63
CA VAL A 632 -39.35 2.84 11.71
C VAL A 632 -40.22 4.03 11.26
N VAL A 633 -40.02 4.54 10.06
CA VAL A 633 -40.79 5.68 9.53
C VAL A 633 -42.25 5.29 9.26
N ARG A 634 -42.50 4.03 8.83
CA ARG A 634 -43.84 3.49 8.65
C ARG A 634 -44.60 3.26 9.98
N GLY A 635 -43.92 3.31 11.10
CA GLY A 635 -44.51 3.00 12.43
C GLY A 635 -44.61 1.50 12.73
N ASP A 636 -43.97 0.64 11.97
CA ASP A 636 -43.97 -0.82 12.16
C ASP A 636 -42.71 -1.23 12.96
N ALA A 637 -42.77 -1.02 14.25
CA ALA A 637 -41.65 -1.29 15.18
C ALA A 637 -41.24 -2.76 15.20
N ALA A 638 -42.19 -3.69 15.05
CA ALA A 638 -41.89 -5.12 15.07
C ALA A 638 -41.08 -5.55 13.85
N GLN A 639 -41.48 -5.12 12.65
CA GLN A 639 -40.72 -5.39 11.43
C GLN A 639 -39.37 -4.67 11.44
N ALA A 640 -39.30 -3.45 11.94
CA ALA A 640 -38.05 -2.71 12.07
C ALA A 640 -37.04 -3.48 12.92
N GLN A 641 -37.44 -3.97 14.09
CA GLN A 641 -36.59 -4.77 14.93
C GLN A 641 -36.13 -6.07 14.29
N LEU A 642 -37.02 -6.76 13.59
CA LEU A 642 -36.68 -8.00 12.87
C LEU A 642 -35.62 -7.77 11.78
N HIS A 643 -35.79 -6.71 10.97
CA HIS A 643 -34.84 -6.36 9.92
C HIS A 643 -33.48 -5.95 10.49
N HIS A 644 -33.44 -5.13 11.55
CA HIS A 644 -32.20 -4.73 12.21
C HIS A 644 -31.46 -5.93 12.85
N GLN A 645 -32.18 -6.87 13.46
CA GLN A 645 -31.58 -8.09 14.00
C GLN A 645 -30.96 -8.97 12.91
N ARG A 646 -31.64 -9.11 11.75
CA ARG A 646 -31.09 -9.84 10.59
C ARG A 646 -29.86 -9.16 10.04
N ALA A 647 -29.88 -7.83 9.89
CA ALA A 647 -28.72 -7.06 9.45
C ALA A 647 -27.52 -7.29 10.36
N MET A 648 -27.73 -7.19 11.69
CA MET A 648 -26.65 -7.40 12.68
C MET A 648 -26.09 -8.82 12.62
N ALA A 649 -26.94 -9.84 12.52
CA ALA A 649 -26.49 -11.22 12.42
C ALA A 649 -25.59 -11.46 11.18
N ILE A 650 -25.89 -10.80 10.07
CA ILE A 650 -25.06 -10.86 8.85
C ILE A 650 -23.75 -10.10 9.06
N PHE A 651 -23.80 -8.87 9.60
CA PHE A 651 -22.60 -8.08 9.82
C PHE A 651 -21.64 -8.73 10.84
N GLU A 652 -22.15 -9.44 11.85
CA GLU A 652 -21.31 -10.19 12.80
C GLU A 652 -20.52 -11.32 12.12
N VAL A 653 -21.05 -11.90 11.04
CA VAL A 653 -20.34 -12.91 10.24
C VAL A 653 -19.40 -12.25 9.24
N VAL A 654 -19.89 -11.23 8.50
CA VAL A 654 -19.14 -10.59 7.42
C VAL A 654 -17.93 -9.80 7.95
N PHE A 655 -18.06 -9.18 9.13
CA PHE A 655 -17.02 -8.36 9.77
C PHE A 655 -16.40 -9.05 10.99
N GLU A 656 -16.30 -10.39 10.99
CA GLU A 656 -15.73 -11.14 12.10
C GLU A 656 -14.29 -10.66 12.43
N ASP A 657 -13.50 -10.39 11.38
CA ASP A 657 -12.12 -9.92 11.49
C ASP A 657 -12.00 -8.38 11.55
N GLU A 658 -13.13 -7.63 11.50
CA GLU A 658 -13.16 -6.17 11.43
C GLU A 658 -14.02 -5.54 12.54
N PRO A 659 -13.60 -5.63 13.81
CA PRO A 659 -14.41 -5.22 14.95
C PRO A 659 -14.80 -3.75 14.93
N MET A 660 -14.03 -2.88 14.28
CA MET A 660 -14.34 -1.46 14.18
C MET A 660 -15.50 -1.17 13.23
N LEU A 661 -15.53 -1.84 12.05
CA LEU A 661 -16.65 -1.72 11.13
C LEU A 661 -17.93 -2.30 11.73
N LEU A 662 -17.82 -3.42 12.44
CA LEU A 662 -18.94 -4.01 13.15
C LEU A 662 -19.52 -3.05 14.21
N GLU A 663 -18.66 -2.38 14.98
CA GLU A 663 -19.09 -1.40 15.98
C GLU A 663 -19.73 -0.16 15.35
N GLU A 664 -19.26 0.27 14.17
CA GLU A 664 -19.89 1.34 13.41
C GLU A 664 -21.32 0.95 12.98
N LYS A 665 -21.49 -0.25 12.43
CA LYS A 665 -22.81 -0.78 12.06
C LYS A 665 -23.74 -0.93 13.26
N ARG A 666 -23.24 -1.33 14.42
CA ARG A 666 -24.01 -1.35 15.68
C ARG A 666 -24.49 0.05 16.08
N LYS A 667 -23.65 1.07 15.95
CA LYS A 667 -24.01 2.47 16.23
C LYS A 667 -25.07 3.00 15.26
N GLU A 668 -24.92 2.74 13.97
CA GLU A 668 -25.90 3.15 12.95
C GLU A 668 -27.29 2.56 13.24
N ILE A 669 -27.37 1.27 13.48
CA ILE A 669 -28.63 0.58 13.80
C ILE A 669 -29.18 1.04 15.15
N GLY A 670 -28.32 1.25 16.15
CA GLY A 670 -28.71 1.76 17.47
C GLY A 670 -29.32 3.16 17.42
N GLN A 671 -28.77 4.06 16.60
CA GLN A 671 -29.32 5.40 16.38
C GLN A 671 -30.70 5.35 15.72
N ALA A 672 -30.89 4.51 14.71
CA ALA A 672 -32.21 4.31 14.06
C ALA A 672 -33.26 3.81 15.07
N ALA A 673 -32.89 2.91 15.97
CA ALA A 673 -33.78 2.40 17.02
C ALA A 673 -34.15 3.48 18.06
N LEU A 674 -33.24 4.39 18.41
CA LEU A 674 -33.51 5.52 19.33
C LEU A 674 -34.48 6.51 18.73
N VAL A 675 -34.35 6.86 17.43
CA VAL A 675 -35.29 7.73 16.71
C VAL A 675 -36.70 7.11 16.71
N SER A 676 -36.82 5.80 16.56
CA SER A 676 -38.06 5.06 16.63
C SER A 676 -38.75 5.21 18.01
N ARG A 677 -37.98 5.05 19.08
CA ARG A 677 -38.49 5.19 20.46
C ARG A 677 -38.99 6.60 20.78
N GLN A 678 -38.27 7.63 20.33
CA GLN A 678 -38.65 9.04 20.52
C GLN A 678 -39.91 9.41 19.72
N LYS A 679 -40.11 8.91 18.51
CA LYS A 679 -41.35 9.11 17.72
C LYS A 679 -42.53 8.43 18.39
N ASN A 680 -42.39 7.21 18.89
CA ASN A 680 -43.46 6.50 19.60
C ASN A 680 -43.85 7.15 20.95
N GLN A 681 -42.90 7.74 21.68
CA GLN A 681 -43.20 8.50 22.89
C GLN A 681 -43.96 9.81 22.62
N LYS A 682 -43.74 10.46 21.47
CA LYS A 682 -44.50 11.65 21.02
C LYS A 682 -45.91 11.34 20.53
N LEU A 683 -46.19 10.09 20.17
CA LEU A 683 -47.53 9.62 19.75
C LEU A 683 -48.39 9.13 20.97
N LEU A 684 -47.79 8.96 22.14
CA LEU A 684 -48.43 8.54 23.38
C LEU A 684 -48.67 9.71 24.36
N VAL A 685 -48.34 10.93 24.01
CA VAL A 685 -48.68 12.19 24.65
C VAL A 685 -49.57 13.01 23.74
#